data_f1f20ca3c08dcca12d6ff7885915f86d
#
_entry.id   f1f20ca3c08dcca12d6ff7885915f86d
#
_cell.length_a   1.000
_cell.length_b   1.000
_cell.length_c   1.000
_cell.angle_alpha   90.00
_cell.angle_beta   90.00
_cell.angle_gamma   90.00
#
_symmetry.space_group_name_H-M   'P 1'
#
loop_
_entity.id
_entity.type
_entity.pdbx_description
1 polymer ?
#
loop_
_entity_poly.entity_id
_entity_poly.type
_entity_poly.pdbx_seq_one_letter_code
_entity_poly.pdbx_strand_id
1 'polypeptide(L)'
;MLMAQNIQGVVTDTKGMPISFANVVELLQADSSFIKGTVSKEDGSFMLEGVKSGNVIRVSLIGYETQYINYTGQTTVTLKLQESTNMLGEVVVKSSLPKTVLRGEGMITNIEGSVLEKTSNMEQLLSRIPNVSAKDGQIEVFGRGTPVIFINGRKMQDQMDLQRLQPSNIKKIEVINNPGARYDASVKSVIRITTKKTQGEGFSFDNKTTFSVNEEKRLSSYESFQGNYRRGGLDVNGFLYGAYAHTPENKQVTQYSYITDTWQQNMNVNQEFTNINPYARLGVSYMLGEESNLGASFSYNRLAKDKGEGTQTFNIMQNNVQKESSTVDYLSPGQSTAYSANAYYVGKIGGLNVDFNTDYYWYGKKQWMDLHETVLDEYRQTETEKSDVCSYRNNRNYLLASKLVLSIPLLNGTFSLGGEYSHVNRRSHYQVEPEVVDNEKEKVKESMTSAFVDYSRRFGQLTMQAGLRYEYINFDYYDNDLYIAEQSKTYGNWFPSLALSLPVGKTQMQLTYATDIYRPSYNELRSGVQYDNQYTYESGNPFLVPSITHNLTYGLSWEWLNLQLVYSHISDEVCTMTQTYRGDPMKSLARPENINSYNSFQAGLTLNPTFGIWHPTLETMLFKQWLKMNTHVGNKLDNPVAVFQLTNAFDFKLLTASLVMTAQTEGNMGNKFIRQGYFNTDLSLYKSLLKNRLTLTLDVSDVFGTGNQHRTFYSGVQRTMLYDLNSTSTITFSIRYRVNATNSKYKGTGAGQSQKNRM
;
A
#
# COMPACT_ATOMS: atom_id res chain seq x y z
N MET A 1 67.80 -11.31 -11.24
CA MET A 1 66.83 -10.39 -10.60
C MET A 1 66.23 -9.55 -11.70
N LEU A 2 64.94 -9.76 -12.05
CA LEU A 2 64.21 -8.92 -12.96
C LEU A 2 63.89 -7.60 -12.19
N MET A 3 64.58 -6.51 -12.56
CA MET A 3 64.35 -5.20 -11.93
C MET A 3 63.01 -4.65 -12.40
N ALA A 4 62.21 -4.16 -11.47
CA ALA A 4 61.01 -3.42 -11.77
C ALA A 4 61.36 -2.02 -12.28
N GLN A 5 60.84 -1.63 -13.44
CA GLN A 5 61.15 -0.33 -14.09
C GLN A 5 59.89 0.48 -14.28
N ASN A 6 60.03 1.83 -14.30
CA ASN A 6 58.94 2.71 -14.62
C ASN A 6 58.74 2.81 -16.12
N ILE A 7 57.54 2.63 -16.60
CA ILE A 7 57.17 2.86 -17.99
C ILE A 7 56.50 4.22 -18.12
N GLN A 8 56.98 5.02 -19.06
CA GLN A 8 56.30 6.22 -19.54
C GLN A 8 55.81 6.01 -20.96
N GLY A 9 54.67 6.56 -21.32
CA GLY A 9 54.18 6.40 -22.68
C GLY A 9 53.05 7.34 -23.04
N VAL A 10 52.61 7.23 -24.28
CA VAL A 10 51.47 7.99 -24.80
C VAL A 10 50.49 7.00 -25.42
N VAL A 11 49.22 7.17 -25.12
CA VAL A 11 48.11 6.46 -25.79
C VAL A 11 47.59 7.35 -26.92
N THR A 12 47.56 6.80 -28.14
CA THR A 12 47.09 7.54 -29.34
C THR A 12 46.08 6.69 -30.12
N ASP A 13 45.30 7.33 -30.96
CA ASP A 13 44.52 6.63 -31.99
C ASP A 13 45.40 6.20 -33.20
N THR A 14 44.80 5.57 -34.19
CA THR A 14 45.47 5.14 -35.42
C THR A 14 45.99 6.33 -36.27
N LYS A 15 45.46 7.54 -36.08
CA LYS A 15 45.87 8.80 -36.74
C LYS A 15 46.92 9.57 -35.95
N GLY A 16 47.33 9.07 -34.77
CA GLY A 16 48.34 9.70 -33.91
C GLY A 16 47.78 10.77 -32.97
N MET A 17 46.45 10.93 -32.89
CA MET A 17 45.82 11.86 -31.93
C MET A 17 45.87 11.27 -30.52
N PRO A 18 46.20 12.05 -29.48
CA PRO A 18 46.27 11.57 -28.12
C PRO A 18 44.89 11.13 -27.59
N ILE A 19 44.86 10.03 -26.89
CA ILE A 19 43.65 9.49 -26.23
C ILE A 19 43.77 9.70 -24.76
N SER A 20 42.85 10.55 -24.22
CA SER A 20 42.72 10.83 -22.78
C SER A 20 41.88 9.77 -22.06
N PHE A 21 42.21 9.54 -20.79
CA PHE A 21 41.43 8.67 -19.86
C PHE A 21 41.40 7.19 -20.27
N ALA A 22 42.34 6.70 -21.09
CA ALA A 22 42.49 5.29 -21.35
C ALA A 22 43.12 4.55 -20.14
N ASN A 23 42.53 3.42 -19.76
CA ASN A 23 43.03 2.60 -18.66
C ASN A 23 44.27 1.81 -19.15
N VAL A 24 45.41 1.98 -18.45
CA VAL A 24 46.65 1.25 -18.68
C VAL A 24 46.96 0.42 -17.45
N VAL A 25 46.88 -0.90 -17.57
CA VAL A 25 47.01 -1.82 -16.43
C VAL A 25 48.04 -2.90 -16.67
N GLU A 26 48.81 -3.24 -15.63
CA GLU A 26 49.72 -4.36 -15.59
C GLU A 26 48.96 -5.61 -15.13
N LEU A 27 49.05 -6.67 -15.91
CA LEU A 27 48.47 -7.98 -15.64
C LEU A 27 49.56 -9.01 -15.49
N LEU A 28 49.39 -9.98 -14.59
CA LEU A 28 50.29 -11.13 -14.48
C LEU A 28 50.15 -12.02 -15.72
N GLN A 29 51.29 -12.44 -16.32
CA GLN A 29 51.24 -13.23 -17.54
C GLN A 29 50.62 -14.62 -17.35
N ALA A 30 50.70 -15.19 -16.14
CA ALA A 30 50.27 -16.56 -15.86
C ALA A 30 48.73 -16.72 -15.87
N ASP A 31 47.99 -15.74 -15.37
CA ASP A 31 46.53 -15.85 -15.17
C ASP A 31 45.77 -14.56 -15.50
N SER A 32 46.43 -13.55 -16.06
CA SER A 32 45.88 -12.23 -16.37
C SER A 32 45.28 -11.49 -15.15
N SER A 33 45.71 -11.82 -13.93
CA SER A 33 45.27 -11.13 -12.72
C SER A 33 45.81 -9.70 -12.71
N PHE A 34 44.99 -8.76 -12.19
CA PHE A 34 45.34 -7.36 -12.06
C PHE A 34 46.42 -7.15 -11.00
N ILE A 35 47.50 -6.45 -11.38
CA ILE A 35 48.56 -6.06 -10.45
C ILE A 35 48.43 -4.59 -10.04
N LYS A 36 48.43 -3.68 -11.01
CA LYS A 36 48.27 -2.24 -10.81
C LYS A 36 47.89 -1.56 -12.12
N GLY A 37 47.51 -0.27 -12.06
CA GLY A 37 47.13 0.49 -13.24
C GLY A 37 47.23 1.99 -13.06
N THR A 38 47.18 2.69 -14.19
CA THR A 38 47.11 4.16 -14.29
C THR A 38 46.14 4.54 -15.40
N VAL A 39 45.85 5.82 -15.54
CA VAL A 39 44.96 6.37 -16.59
C VAL A 39 45.76 7.40 -17.39
N SER A 40 45.61 7.44 -18.73
CA SER A 40 46.24 8.46 -19.55
C SER A 40 45.66 9.85 -19.27
N LYS A 41 46.51 10.87 -19.27
CA LYS A 41 46.17 12.29 -19.09
C LYS A 41 45.50 12.86 -20.35
N GLU A 42 45.11 14.12 -20.32
CA GLU A 42 44.50 14.81 -21.46
C GLU A 42 45.33 14.82 -22.73
N ASP A 43 46.64 14.85 -22.58
CA ASP A 43 47.66 14.78 -23.68
C ASP A 43 48.00 13.34 -24.10
N GLY A 44 47.24 12.34 -23.59
CA GLY A 44 47.44 10.92 -23.81
C GLY A 44 48.64 10.32 -23.04
N SER A 45 49.44 11.12 -22.32
CA SER A 45 50.60 10.64 -21.58
C SER A 45 50.19 9.80 -20.35
N PHE A 46 50.96 8.80 -20.01
CA PHE A 46 50.78 7.98 -18.80
C PHE A 46 52.14 7.62 -18.21
N MET A 47 52.15 7.30 -16.92
CA MET A 47 53.28 6.71 -16.21
C MET A 47 52.80 5.55 -15.33
N LEU A 48 53.42 4.40 -15.46
CA LEU A 48 53.16 3.21 -14.65
C LEU A 48 54.46 2.76 -13.98
N GLU A 49 54.51 2.91 -12.67
CA GLU A 49 55.73 2.72 -11.88
C GLU A 49 55.97 1.22 -11.55
N GLY A 50 57.24 0.79 -11.55
CA GLY A 50 57.67 -0.50 -11.02
C GLY A 50 57.09 -1.72 -11.74
N VAL A 51 56.96 -1.67 -13.08
CA VAL A 51 56.44 -2.76 -13.90
C VAL A 51 57.51 -3.86 -14.06
N LYS A 52 57.10 -5.13 -13.96
CA LYS A 52 58.01 -6.26 -14.08
C LYS A 52 58.07 -6.75 -15.52
N SER A 53 59.29 -6.95 -16.04
CA SER A 53 59.48 -7.60 -17.35
C SER A 53 58.87 -9.01 -17.34
N GLY A 54 58.18 -9.36 -18.42
CA GLY A 54 57.44 -10.61 -18.56
C GLY A 54 55.93 -10.48 -18.24
N ASN A 55 55.47 -9.39 -17.69
CA ASN A 55 54.05 -9.14 -17.49
C ASN A 55 53.38 -8.52 -18.73
N VAL A 56 52.05 -8.51 -18.76
CA VAL A 56 51.25 -7.98 -19.87
C VAL A 56 50.70 -6.62 -19.50
N ILE A 57 50.84 -5.64 -20.40
CA ILE A 57 50.17 -4.34 -20.28
C ILE A 57 48.91 -4.37 -21.13
N ARG A 58 47.77 -4.18 -20.52
CA ARG A 58 46.47 -4.01 -21.18
C ARG A 58 46.09 -2.53 -21.22
N VAL A 59 45.74 -2.07 -22.43
CA VAL A 59 45.22 -0.72 -22.63
C VAL A 59 43.78 -0.82 -23.14
N SER A 60 42.86 -0.08 -22.50
CA SER A 60 41.47 -0.14 -22.88
C SER A 60 40.75 1.22 -22.67
N LEU A 61 39.87 1.56 -23.61
CA LEU A 61 38.96 2.71 -23.53
C LEU A 61 37.66 2.32 -24.23
N ILE A 62 36.53 2.83 -23.71
CA ILE A 62 35.19 2.63 -24.34
C ILE A 62 35.22 3.25 -25.74
N GLY A 63 34.82 2.49 -26.76
CA GLY A 63 34.85 2.90 -28.18
C GLY A 63 36.10 2.52 -28.91
N TYR A 64 37.09 1.87 -28.26
CA TYR A 64 38.32 1.38 -28.84
C TYR A 64 38.53 -0.12 -28.58
N GLU A 65 39.24 -0.79 -29.49
CA GLU A 65 39.65 -2.19 -29.29
C GLU A 65 40.72 -2.28 -28.20
N THR A 66 40.48 -3.16 -27.21
CA THR A 66 41.43 -3.41 -26.13
C THR A 66 42.74 -4.02 -26.66
N GLN A 67 43.89 -3.44 -26.35
CA GLN A 67 45.20 -3.96 -26.72
C GLN A 67 45.93 -4.57 -25.53
N TYR A 68 46.72 -5.62 -25.84
CA TYR A 68 47.59 -6.32 -24.90
C TYR A 68 49.02 -6.33 -25.44
N ILE A 69 49.97 -5.91 -24.63
CA ILE A 69 51.38 -5.83 -24.99
C ILE A 69 52.21 -6.55 -23.94
N ASN A 70 53.03 -7.50 -24.39
CA ASN A 70 53.98 -8.15 -23.50
C ASN A 70 55.13 -7.19 -23.15
N TYR A 71 55.28 -6.90 -21.86
CA TYR A 71 56.29 -6.00 -21.39
C TYR A 71 57.67 -6.68 -21.33
N THR A 72 58.63 -6.18 -22.10
CA THR A 72 59.99 -6.75 -22.22
C THR A 72 61.06 -5.86 -21.61
N GLY A 73 60.69 -4.78 -20.85
CA GLY A 73 61.62 -3.89 -20.15
C GLY A 73 61.85 -2.52 -20.82
N GLN A 74 60.93 -2.09 -21.71
CA GLN A 74 61.00 -0.76 -22.34
C GLN A 74 60.69 0.34 -21.34
N THR A 75 61.45 1.45 -21.32
CA THR A 75 61.17 2.62 -20.47
C THR A 75 60.15 3.56 -21.10
N THR A 76 60.01 3.53 -22.43
CA THR A 76 59.03 4.37 -23.18
C THR A 76 58.24 3.50 -24.14
N VAL A 77 56.93 3.75 -24.25
CA VAL A 77 56.03 3.00 -25.14
C VAL A 77 54.94 3.90 -25.72
N THR A 78 54.63 3.74 -27.01
CA THR A 78 53.47 4.36 -27.65
C THR A 78 52.44 3.27 -27.87
N LEU A 79 51.24 3.47 -27.29
CA LEU A 79 50.14 2.54 -27.34
C LEU A 79 49.08 3.07 -28.31
N LYS A 80 48.87 2.38 -29.44
CA LYS A 80 47.91 2.82 -30.45
C LYS A 80 46.63 2.01 -30.29
N LEU A 81 45.52 2.68 -29.98
CA LEU A 81 44.21 2.07 -29.94
C LEU A 81 43.48 2.29 -31.27
N GLN A 82 42.86 1.25 -31.78
CA GLN A 82 42.02 1.29 -32.96
C GLN A 82 40.59 1.55 -32.55
N GLU A 83 39.88 2.48 -33.19
CA GLU A 83 38.45 2.65 -32.97
C GLU A 83 37.73 1.34 -33.25
N SER A 84 36.93 0.88 -32.30
CA SER A 84 36.12 -0.32 -32.49
C SER A 84 34.98 0.04 -33.43
N THR A 85 35.03 -0.53 -34.65
CA THR A 85 33.94 -0.48 -35.64
C THR A 85 32.78 -1.38 -35.25
N ASN A 86 32.94 -2.19 -34.24
CA ASN A 86 31.81 -2.81 -33.57
C ASN A 86 31.03 -1.71 -32.91
N MET A 87 30.00 -1.13 -33.61
CA MET A 87 28.81 -0.68 -32.91
C MET A 87 28.54 -1.74 -31.87
N LEU A 88 28.57 -1.37 -30.60
CA LEU A 88 28.08 -2.21 -29.52
C LEU A 88 26.87 -2.92 -30.07
N GLY A 89 27.02 -4.15 -30.52
CA GLY A 89 25.91 -4.99 -30.89
C GLY A 89 25.00 -4.85 -29.71
N GLU A 90 23.74 -4.45 -29.96
CA GLU A 90 22.70 -4.35 -28.96
C GLU A 90 23.01 -5.40 -27.90
N VAL A 91 23.54 -4.99 -26.77
CA VAL A 91 23.62 -5.86 -25.60
C VAL A 91 22.18 -6.13 -25.32
N VAL A 92 21.64 -7.17 -25.95
CA VAL A 92 20.41 -7.80 -25.52
C VAL A 92 20.78 -8.28 -24.13
N VAL A 93 20.58 -7.39 -23.15
CA VAL A 93 20.47 -7.78 -21.76
C VAL A 93 19.29 -8.73 -21.81
N LYS A 94 19.58 -10.04 -21.88
CA LYS A 94 18.58 -11.07 -21.64
C LYS A 94 18.11 -10.81 -20.25
N SER A 95 17.05 -10.00 -20.16
CA SER A 95 16.36 -9.66 -18.94
C SER A 95 16.00 -11.01 -18.32
N SER A 96 16.62 -11.34 -17.21
CA SER A 96 16.37 -12.61 -16.52
C SER A 96 14.97 -12.62 -15.94
N LEU A 97 14.37 -13.80 -15.82
CA LEU A 97 13.13 -13.96 -15.05
C LEU A 97 13.33 -13.40 -13.64
N PRO A 98 12.34 -12.71 -13.07
CA PRO A 98 12.43 -12.22 -11.70
C PRO A 98 12.60 -13.41 -10.77
N LYS A 99 13.64 -13.39 -9.96
CA LYS A 99 13.90 -14.45 -8.98
C LYS A 99 13.18 -14.08 -7.68
N THR A 100 12.18 -14.89 -7.30
CA THR A 100 11.52 -14.81 -6.01
C THR A 100 12.14 -15.80 -5.03
N VAL A 101 12.45 -15.36 -3.82
CA VAL A 101 13.08 -16.14 -2.76
C VAL A 101 12.33 -15.93 -1.45
N LEU A 102 11.96 -17.00 -0.76
CA LEU A 102 11.39 -16.96 0.60
C LEU A 102 12.54 -16.90 1.62
N ARG A 103 12.57 -15.88 2.46
CA ARG A 103 13.61 -15.71 3.47
C ARG A 103 13.07 -15.05 4.74
N GLY A 104 13.24 -15.73 5.89
CA GLY A 104 12.66 -15.26 7.15
C GLY A 104 11.15 -15.18 7.06
N GLU A 105 10.57 -14.03 7.36
CA GLU A 105 9.14 -13.74 7.28
C GLU A 105 8.67 -13.27 5.88
N GLY A 106 9.62 -12.99 4.94
CA GLY A 106 9.33 -12.29 3.68
C GLY A 106 9.56 -13.12 2.43
N MET A 107 8.78 -12.80 1.41
CA MET A 107 8.94 -13.23 0.03
C MET A 107 9.60 -12.10 -0.76
N ILE A 108 10.84 -12.31 -1.21
CA ILE A 108 11.67 -11.30 -1.86
C ILE A 108 11.68 -11.55 -3.36
N THR A 109 11.18 -10.59 -4.14
CA THR A 109 11.27 -10.57 -5.60
C THR A 109 12.36 -9.57 -6.02
N ASN A 110 13.38 -10.05 -6.72
CA ASN A 110 14.44 -9.21 -7.28
C ASN A 110 13.94 -8.54 -8.56
N ILE A 111 13.98 -7.22 -8.59
CA ILE A 111 13.54 -6.41 -9.73
C ILE A 111 14.72 -6.06 -10.62
N GLU A 112 15.85 -5.70 -10.01
CA GLU A 112 17.09 -5.33 -10.72
C GLU A 112 17.57 -6.43 -11.66
N GLY A 113 17.77 -6.08 -12.94
CA GLY A 113 18.17 -7.02 -13.99
C GLY A 113 17.05 -7.93 -14.51
N SER A 114 15.81 -7.77 -14.04
CA SER A 114 14.66 -8.56 -14.49
C SER A 114 13.78 -7.81 -15.49
N VAL A 115 12.85 -8.52 -16.14
CA VAL A 115 11.83 -7.93 -17.01
C VAL A 115 10.94 -6.91 -16.27
N LEU A 116 10.84 -7.02 -14.94
CA LEU A 116 10.02 -6.15 -14.11
C LEU A 116 10.57 -4.71 -14.02
N GLU A 117 11.86 -4.48 -14.29
CA GLU A 117 12.41 -3.12 -14.39
C GLU A 117 11.77 -2.27 -15.48
N LYS A 118 11.23 -2.91 -16.51
CA LYS A 118 10.65 -2.28 -17.70
C LYS A 118 9.15 -1.99 -17.53
N THR A 119 8.55 -2.34 -16.40
CA THR A 119 7.14 -2.02 -16.16
C THR A 119 6.93 -0.52 -16.14
N SER A 120 5.75 -0.08 -16.55
CA SER A 120 5.45 1.33 -16.82
C SER A 120 5.38 2.19 -15.55
N ASN A 121 4.84 1.65 -14.46
CA ASN A 121 4.66 2.33 -13.19
C ASN A 121 4.72 1.34 -12.01
N MET A 122 4.67 1.86 -10.79
CA MET A 122 4.74 1.02 -9.58
C MET A 122 3.51 0.14 -9.38
N GLU A 123 2.35 0.59 -9.80
CA GLU A 123 1.12 -0.19 -9.72
C GLU A 123 1.21 -1.44 -10.58
N GLN A 124 1.61 -1.28 -11.86
CA GLN A 124 1.88 -2.42 -12.74
C GLN A 124 3.05 -3.29 -12.27
N LEU A 125 4.08 -2.71 -11.65
CA LEU A 125 5.13 -3.50 -11.04
C LEU A 125 4.58 -4.36 -9.89
N LEU A 126 3.81 -3.76 -8.98
CA LEU A 126 3.24 -4.44 -7.82
C LEU A 126 2.22 -5.51 -8.21
N SER A 127 1.40 -5.24 -9.23
CA SER A 127 0.44 -6.24 -9.74
C SER A 127 1.11 -7.49 -10.38
N ARG A 128 2.44 -7.44 -10.61
CA ARG A 128 3.25 -8.58 -11.08
C ARG A 128 4.10 -9.20 -9.97
N ILE A 129 3.97 -8.71 -8.72
CA ILE A 129 4.60 -9.31 -7.55
C ILE A 129 3.67 -10.38 -7.00
N PRO A 130 4.15 -11.61 -6.78
CA PRO A 130 3.30 -12.68 -6.26
C PRO A 130 2.55 -12.28 -4.99
N ASN A 131 1.25 -12.62 -4.92
CA ASN A 131 0.34 -12.31 -3.83
C ASN A 131 0.03 -10.82 -3.62
N VAL A 132 0.30 -9.95 -4.59
CA VAL A 132 -0.02 -8.52 -4.50
C VAL A 132 -0.97 -8.14 -5.62
N SER A 133 -2.12 -7.58 -5.26
CA SER A 133 -3.02 -6.89 -6.19
C SER A 133 -2.79 -5.38 -6.07
N ALA A 134 -2.67 -4.70 -7.19
CA ALA A 134 -2.54 -3.25 -7.23
C ALA A 134 -3.39 -2.71 -8.38
N LYS A 135 -4.42 -1.93 -8.03
CA LYS A 135 -5.37 -1.36 -8.99
C LYS A 135 -5.93 -0.04 -8.44
N ASP A 136 -6.02 0.98 -9.32
CA ASP A 136 -6.61 2.30 -9.01
C ASP A 136 -6.01 2.96 -7.76
N GLY A 137 -4.69 2.74 -7.56
CA GLY A 137 -3.95 3.21 -6.39
C GLY A 137 -4.19 2.37 -5.13
N GLN A 138 -5.11 1.43 -5.14
CA GLN A 138 -5.29 0.49 -4.02
C GLN A 138 -4.32 -0.68 -4.18
N ILE A 139 -3.64 -1.02 -3.07
CA ILE A 139 -2.69 -2.12 -3.01
C ILE A 139 -3.16 -3.05 -1.92
N GLU A 140 -3.29 -4.32 -2.29
CA GLU A 140 -3.71 -5.37 -1.37
C GLU A 140 -2.75 -6.56 -1.45
N VAL A 141 -2.52 -7.20 -0.33
CA VAL A 141 -1.90 -8.51 -0.25
C VAL A 141 -3.01 -9.54 -0.12
N PHE A 142 -3.05 -10.52 -1.02
CA PHE A 142 -4.13 -11.50 -1.10
C PHE A 142 -4.40 -12.15 0.27
N GLY A 143 -5.67 -12.08 0.69
CA GLY A 143 -6.15 -12.61 1.95
C GLY A 143 -5.69 -11.87 3.21
N ARG A 144 -4.93 -10.77 3.05
CA ARG A 144 -4.40 -9.97 4.17
C ARG A 144 -4.83 -8.50 4.12
N GLY A 145 -5.47 -8.07 3.02
CA GLY A 145 -5.93 -6.69 2.82
C GLY A 145 -4.79 -5.71 2.57
N THR A 146 -5.01 -4.45 2.91
CA THR A 146 -4.07 -3.34 2.64
C THR A 146 -2.78 -3.46 3.46
N PRO A 147 -1.60 -3.55 2.81
CA PRO A 147 -0.32 -3.66 3.51
C PRO A 147 0.18 -2.33 4.04
N VAL A 148 1.00 -2.39 5.07
CA VAL A 148 1.88 -1.26 5.42
C VAL A 148 3.11 -1.29 4.50
N ILE A 149 3.35 -0.20 3.77
CA ILE A 149 4.44 -0.13 2.79
C ILE A 149 5.62 0.65 3.35
N PHE A 150 6.82 0.09 3.18
CA PHE A 150 8.08 0.72 3.52
C PHE A 150 8.93 0.92 2.26
N ILE A 151 9.48 2.11 2.08
CA ILE A 151 10.39 2.46 0.98
C ILE A 151 11.76 2.77 1.59
N ASN A 152 12.77 1.94 1.32
CA ASN A 152 14.12 2.04 1.91
C ASN A 152 14.11 2.09 3.44
N GLY A 153 13.23 1.31 4.07
CA GLY A 153 13.04 1.27 5.52
C GLY A 153 12.14 2.37 6.08
N ARG A 154 11.79 3.40 5.31
CA ARG A 154 10.84 4.44 5.68
C ARG A 154 9.42 3.99 5.43
N LYS A 155 8.53 4.16 6.40
CA LYS A 155 7.11 3.95 6.21
C LYS A 155 6.54 4.95 5.20
N MET A 156 5.76 4.45 4.25
CA MET A 156 4.98 5.26 3.32
C MET A 156 3.91 6.05 4.09
N GLN A 157 3.86 7.35 3.87
CA GLN A 157 2.91 8.23 4.55
C GLN A 157 1.65 8.50 3.72
N ASP A 158 1.79 8.44 2.39
CA ASP A 158 0.69 8.55 1.44
C ASP A 158 1.00 7.75 0.16
N GLN A 159 -0.02 7.47 -0.64
CA GLN A 159 0.11 6.71 -1.89
C GLN A 159 1.02 7.40 -2.92
N MET A 160 1.18 8.72 -2.84
CA MET A 160 2.05 9.47 -3.73
C MET A 160 3.52 9.10 -3.55
N ASP A 161 3.91 8.65 -2.34
CA ASP A 161 5.27 8.14 -2.10
C ASP A 161 5.58 6.95 -3.02
N LEU A 162 4.59 6.12 -3.32
CA LEU A 162 4.72 4.98 -4.22
C LEU A 162 4.68 5.39 -5.69
N GLN A 163 3.74 6.25 -6.07
CA GLN A 163 3.60 6.72 -7.45
C GLN A 163 4.84 7.44 -7.99
N ARG A 164 5.69 7.97 -7.10
CA ARG A 164 6.97 8.62 -7.44
C ARG A 164 8.06 7.64 -7.85
N LEU A 165 7.99 6.41 -7.37
CA LEU A 165 9.01 5.41 -7.67
C LEU A 165 8.93 4.98 -9.14
N GLN A 166 10.07 4.68 -9.70
CA GLN A 166 10.17 4.04 -11.00
C GLN A 166 10.55 2.59 -10.84
N PRO A 167 9.91 1.68 -11.57
CA PRO A 167 10.33 0.29 -11.62
C PRO A 167 11.82 0.12 -11.92
N SER A 168 12.37 0.90 -12.85
CA SER A 168 13.80 0.87 -13.20
C SER A 168 14.75 1.26 -12.05
N ASN A 169 14.25 1.97 -11.02
CA ASN A 169 15.01 2.35 -9.83
C ASN A 169 14.80 1.38 -8.65
N ILE A 170 13.97 0.36 -8.82
CA ILE A 170 13.74 -0.64 -7.77
C ILE A 170 14.81 -1.73 -7.83
N LYS A 171 15.36 -2.07 -6.68
CA LYS A 171 16.29 -3.18 -6.53
C LYS A 171 15.55 -4.48 -6.23
N LYS A 172 14.66 -4.43 -5.22
CA LYS A 172 13.85 -5.59 -4.79
C LYS A 172 12.58 -5.14 -4.10
N ILE A 173 11.59 -6.01 -4.11
CA ILE A 173 10.35 -5.89 -3.34
C ILE A 173 10.23 -7.13 -2.45
N GLU A 174 9.91 -6.92 -1.16
CA GLU A 174 9.70 -7.97 -0.18
C GLU A 174 8.27 -7.88 0.34
N VAL A 175 7.51 -8.96 0.21
CA VAL A 175 6.14 -9.10 0.70
C VAL A 175 6.15 -9.99 1.94
N ILE A 176 5.59 -9.48 3.05
CA ILE A 176 5.52 -10.17 4.33
C ILE A 176 4.04 -10.35 4.67
N ASN A 177 3.58 -11.58 4.62
CA ASN A 177 2.17 -11.92 4.83
C ASN A 177 1.81 -12.09 6.31
N ASN A 178 2.79 -12.40 7.15
CA ASN A 178 2.65 -12.52 8.60
C ASN A 178 3.79 -11.73 9.26
N PRO A 179 3.61 -10.40 9.45
CA PRO A 179 4.63 -9.55 10.05
C PRO A 179 4.94 -9.98 11.49
N GLY A 180 6.23 -10.02 11.83
CA GLY A 180 6.70 -10.40 13.16
C GLY A 180 6.45 -9.33 14.22
N ALA A 181 6.87 -9.61 15.46
CA ALA A 181 6.58 -8.84 16.68
C ALA A 181 7.04 -7.37 16.65
N ARG A 182 7.97 -7.00 15.77
CA ARG A 182 8.43 -5.61 15.58
C ARG A 182 7.37 -4.66 15.04
N TYR A 183 6.32 -5.19 14.39
CA TYR A 183 5.19 -4.43 13.86
C TYR A 183 4.08 -4.37 14.89
N ASP A 184 3.20 -3.36 14.76
CA ASP A 184 1.95 -3.31 15.51
C ASP A 184 1.10 -4.55 15.18
N ALA A 185 0.42 -5.11 16.18
CA ALA A 185 -0.35 -6.34 16.01
C ALA A 185 -1.55 -6.18 15.05
N SER A 186 -1.96 -4.95 14.73
CA SER A 186 -3.00 -4.67 13.73
C SER A 186 -2.49 -4.74 12.27
N VAL A 187 -1.17 -4.84 12.06
CA VAL A 187 -0.56 -4.90 10.73
C VAL A 187 -0.63 -6.32 10.19
N LYS A 188 -1.52 -6.56 9.25
CA LYS A 188 -1.76 -7.90 8.66
C LYS A 188 -0.75 -8.28 7.59
N SER A 189 -0.13 -7.31 6.92
CA SER A 189 0.87 -7.53 5.87
C SER A 189 1.78 -6.30 5.70
N VAL A 190 2.99 -6.55 5.19
CA VAL A 190 3.98 -5.49 4.93
C VAL A 190 4.59 -5.67 3.55
N ILE A 191 4.78 -4.57 2.82
CA ILE A 191 5.59 -4.54 1.59
C ILE A 191 6.81 -3.64 1.84
N ARG A 192 8.01 -4.19 1.67
CA ARG A 192 9.27 -3.44 1.74
C ARG A 192 9.83 -3.25 0.34
N ILE A 193 9.92 -2.02 -0.12
CA ILE A 193 10.49 -1.63 -1.41
C ILE A 193 11.90 -1.10 -1.17
N THR A 194 12.89 -1.73 -1.79
CA THR A 194 14.29 -1.27 -1.76
C THR A 194 14.65 -0.72 -3.13
N THR A 195 15.07 0.54 -3.18
CA THR A 195 15.53 1.19 -4.41
C THR A 195 17.03 0.97 -4.62
N LYS A 196 17.49 1.12 -5.85
CA LYS A 196 18.92 1.24 -6.17
C LYS A 196 19.48 2.48 -5.49
N LYS A 197 20.78 2.47 -5.13
CA LYS A 197 21.42 3.67 -4.59
C LYS A 197 21.45 4.75 -5.67
N THR A 198 20.70 5.81 -5.49
CA THR A 198 20.77 6.99 -6.36
C THR A 198 22.00 7.82 -5.97
N GLN A 199 22.89 8.02 -6.91
CA GLN A 199 24.01 8.93 -6.80
C GLN A 199 23.59 10.31 -7.31
N GLY A 200 24.02 11.38 -6.66
CA GLY A 200 23.86 12.76 -7.12
C GLY A 200 23.54 13.72 -6.00
N GLU A 201 24.18 14.87 -6.07
CA GLU A 201 23.88 16.07 -5.29
C GLU A 201 23.16 17.08 -6.16
N GLY A 202 22.56 18.11 -5.55
CA GLY A 202 21.87 19.18 -6.24
C GLY A 202 20.35 19.07 -6.15
N PHE A 203 19.68 19.74 -7.08
CA PHE A 203 18.23 19.84 -7.14
C PHE A 203 17.65 18.81 -8.11
N SER A 204 16.52 18.24 -7.72
CA SER A 204 15.69 17.37 -8.58
C SER A 204 14.21 17.72 -8.41
N PHE A 205 13.43 17.53 -9.46
CA PHE A 205 11.98 17.63 -9.37
C PHE A 205 11.25 16.59 -10.21
N ASP A 206 10.00 16.34 -9.84
CA ASP A 206 9.06 15.45 -10.50
C ASP A 206 7.68 16.12 -10.47
N ASN A 207 7.05 16.23 -11.63
CA ASN A 207 5.72 16.77 -11.77
C ASN A 207 4.85 15.76 -12.50
N LYS A 208 3.63 15.52 -12.02
CA LYS A 208 2.64 14.65 -12.64
C LYS A 208 1.28 15.32 -12.67
N THR A 209 0.71 15.44 -13.87
CA THR A 209 -0.66 15.90 -14.12
C THR A 209 -1.49 14.74 -14.61
N THR A 210 -2.69 14.57 -14.09
CA THR A 210 -3.61 13.49 -14.45
C THR A 210 -5.01 14.03 -14.65
N PHE A 211 -5.66 13.60 -15.72
CA PHE A 211 -7.07 13.87 -16.04
C PHE A 211 -7.81 12.54 -16.19
N SER A 212 -8.97 12.43 -15.57
CA SER A 212 -9.84 11.26 -15.67
C SER A 212 -11.26 11.67 -16.05
N VAL A 213 -11.88 10.93 -16.93
CA VAL A 213 -13.27 11.11 -17.35
C VAL A 213 -13.97 9.75 -17.27
N ASN A 214 -15.12 9.70 -16.59
CA ASN A 214 -15.96 8.51 -16.54
C ASN A 214 -17.03 8.50 -17.68
N GLU A 215 -17.82 7.44 -17.79
CA GLU A 215 -18.90 7.31 -18.79
C GLU A 215 -19.94 8.44 -18.72
N GLU A 216 -20.22 8.96 -17.52
CA GLU A 216 -21.15 10.08 -17.30
C GLU A 216 -20.52 11.44 -17.64
N LYS A 217 -19.32 11.44 -18.24
CA LYS A 217 -18.55 12.64 -18.63
C LYS A 217 -18.16 13.52 -17.44
N ARG A 218 -18.06 12.94 -16.22
CA ARG A 218 -17.56 13.65 -15.04
C ARG A 218 -16.04 13.71 -15.08
N LEU A 219 -15.50 14.93 -14.97
CA LEU A 219 -14.06 15.18 -15.00
C LEU A 219 -13.48 15.19 -13.59
N SER A 220 -12.38 14.47 -13.41
CA SER A 220 -11.50 14.59 -12.25
C SER A 220 -10.09 14.94 -12.67
N SER A 221 -9.36 15.72 -11.89
CA SER A 221 -7.99 16.12 -12.17
C SER A 221 -7.11 16.10 -10.94
N TYR A 222 -5.86 15.71 -11.13
CA TYR A 222 -4.86 15.62 -10.07
C TYR A 222 -3.56 16.25 -10.54
N GLU A 223 -2.97 17.08 -9.70
CA GLU A 223 -1.68 17.69 -9.94
C GLU A 223 -0.74 17.40 -8.77
N SER A 224 0.49 16.97 -9.04
CA SER A 224 1.49 16.76 -8.02
C SER A 224 2.85 17.30 -8.44
N PHE A 225 3.51 17.97 -7.51
CA PHE A 225 4.87 18.50 -7.66
C PHE A 225 5.73 18.06 -6.48
N GLN A 226 6.89 17.51 -6.78
CA GLN A 226 7.91 17.18 -5.79
C GLN A 226 9.23 17.83 -6.14
N GLY A 227 9.83 18.53 -5.16
CA GLY A 227 11.20 19.00 -5.19
C GLY A 227 12.06 18.27 -4.17
N ASN A 228 13.32 18.02 -4.50
CA ASN A 228 14.32 17.52 -3.57
C ASN A 228 15.65 18.24 -3.79
N TYR A 229 16.29 18.69 -2.69
CA TYR A 229 17.61 19.28 -2.70
C TYR A 229 18.53 18.49 -1.79
N ARG A 230 19.71 18.13 -2.31
CA ARG A 230 20.72 17.36 -1.58
C ARG A 230 22.09 17.99 -1.69
N ARG A 231 22.77 18.13 -0.54
CA ARG A 231 24.16 18.57 -0.48
C ARG A 231 24.85 17.95 0.75
N GLY A 232 25.89 17.17 0.53
CA GLY A 232 26.57 16.43 1.59
C GLY A 232 25.62 15.55 2.38
N GLY A 233 25.58 15.74 3.70
CA GLY A 233 24.65 15.00 4.61
C GLY A 233 23.21 15.50 4.56
N LEU A 234 22.95 16.74 4.10
CA LEU A 234 21.64 17.35 4.10
C LEU A 234 20.76 16.85 2.92
N ASP A 235 19.50 16.52 3.20
CA ASP A 235 18.47 16.22 2.22
C ASP A 235 17.17 16.93 2.61
N VAL A 236 16.68 17.81 1.74
CA VAL A 236 15.42 18.55 1.94
C VAL A 236 14.48 18.13 0.83
N ASN A 237 13.27 17.69 1.19
CA ASN A 237 12.25 17.28 0.24
C ASN A 237 10.94 18.02 0.49
N GLY A 238 10.33 18.52 -0.58
CA GLY A 238 9.03 19.16 -0.58
C GLY A 238 8.07 18.41 -1.51
N PHE A 239 6.81 18.35 -1.14
CA PHE A 239 5.75 17.75 -1.94
C PHE A 239 4.47 18.58 -1.84
N LEU A 240 3.89 18.90 -3.00
CA LEU A 240 2.61 19.59 -3.14
C LEU A 240 1.69 18.72 -3.98
N TYR A 241 0.43 18.65 -3.60
CA TYR A 241 -0.61 17.93 -4.32
C TYR A 241 -1.91 18.70 -4.27
N GLY A 242 -2.66 18.66 -5.37
CA GLY A 242 -4.02 19.17 -5.46
C GLY A 242 -4.87 18.20 -6.25
N ALA A 243 -6.08 17.94 -5.76
CA ALA A 243 -7.07 17.10 -6.43
C ALA A 243 -8.41 17.83 -6.53
N TYR A 244 -9.05 17.67 -7.67
CA TYR A 244 -10.46 17.87 -7.88
C TYR A 244 -11.06 16.55 -8.35
N ALA A 245 -12.00 16.00 -7.59
CA ALA A 245 -12.70 14.77 -7.95
C ALA A 245 -14.21 15.02 -7.95
N HIS A 246 -14.86 14.52 -9.01
CA HIS A 246 -16.31 14.53 -9.15
C HIS A 246 -16.76 13.11 -9.49
N THR A 247 -17.45 12.46 -8.56
CA THR A 247 -17.81 11.05 -8.62
C THR A 247 -19.30 10.86 -8.41
N PRO A 248 -20.05 10.34 -9.39
CA PRO A 248 -21.42 9.90 -9.20
C PRO A 248 -21.44 8.56 -8.45
N GLU A 249 -22.48 8.33 -7.67
CA GLU A 249 -22.78 7.06 -7.01
C GLU A 249 -24.25 6.72 -7.19
N ASN A 250 -24.53 5.63 -7.90
CA ASN A 250 -25.87 5.10 -8.13
C ASN A 250 -25.96 3.70 -7.55
N LYS A 251 -26.97 3.44 -6.74
CA LYS A 251 -27.19 2.12 -6.15
C LYS A 251 -28.65 1.86 -5.85
N GLN A 252 -29.01 0.58 -5.85
CA GLN A 252 -30.27 0.09 -5.31
C GLN A 252 -30.02 -0.71 -4.05
N VAL A 253 -30.80 -0.47 -3.02
CA VAL A 253 -30.77 -1.22 -1.77
C VAL A 253 -32.16 -1.81 -1.53
N THR A 254 -32.25 -3.11 -1.35
CA THR A 254 -33.50 -3.77 -0.92
C THR A 254 -33.24 -4.40 0.43
N GLN A 255 -33.94 -3.96 1.44
CA GLN A 255 -33.88 -4.52 2.77
C GLN A 255 -35.16 -5.25 3.13
N TYR A 256 -35.01 -6.45 3.63
CA TYR A 256 -36.11 -7.27 4.15
C TYR A 256 -36.02 -7.42 5.66
N SER A 257 -37.14 -7.33 6.35
CA SER A 257 -37.30 -7.68 7.76
C SER A 257 -38.33 -8.80 7.89
N TYR A 258 -37.88 -9.96 8.36
CA TYR A 258 -38.69 -11.18 8.53
C TYR A 258 -39.04 -11.34 10.02
N ILE A 259 -40.08 -10.62 10.48
CA ILE A 259 -40.59 -10.70 11.86
C ILE A 259 -41.90 -11.45 11.87
N THR A 260 -43.04 -10.83 12.12
CA THR A 260 -44.38 -11.42 11.99
C THR A 260 -44.86 -11.34 10.55
N ASP A 261 -44.68 -10.20 9.93
CA ASP A 261 -44.89 -9.92 8.51
C ASP A 261 -43.54 -9.76 7.78
N THR A 262 -43.55 -9.89 6.46
CA THR A 262 -42.40 -9.54 5.65
C THR A 262 -42.49 -8.08 5.26
N TRP A 263 -41.59 -7.27 5.81
CA TRP A 263 -41.40 -5.89 5.40
C TRP A 263 -40.26 -5.76 4.42
N GLN A 264 -40.45 -4.94 3.39
CA GLN A 264 -39.48 -4.69 2.35
C GLN A 264 -39.34 -3.19 2.12
N GLN A 265 -38.12 -2.71 2.21
CA GLN A 265 -37.72 -1.34 1.85
C GLN A 265 -36.93 -1.43 0.54
N ASN A 266 -37.42 -0.80 -0.53
CA ASN A 266 -36.67 -0.61 -1.76
C ASN A 266 -36.20 0.84 -1.82
N MET A 267 -34.90 1.04 -1.86
CA MET A 267 -34.27 2.35 -1.92
C MET A 267 -33.46 2.46 -3.22
N ASN A 268 -33.70 3.52 -3.99
CA ASN A 268 -32.82 3.93 -5.08
C ASN A 268 -32.05 5.17 -4.64
N VAL A 269 -30.75 5.14 -4.82
CA VAL A 269 -29.84 6.25 -4.48
C VAL A 269 -29.22 6.77 -5.75
N ASN A 270 -29.34 8.08 -5.98
CA ASN A 270 -28.68 8.80 -7.04
C ASN A 270 -28.00 10.02 -6.41
N GLN A 271 -26.67 10.00 -6.36
CA GLN A 271 -25.91 11.03 -5.65
C GLN A 271 -24.58 11.33 -6.33
N GLU A 272 -24.07 12.53 -6.08
CA GLU A 272 -22.80 13.00 -6.62
C GLU A 272 -21.91 13.53 -5.46
N PHE A 273 -20.63 13.23 -5.56
CA PHE A 273 -19.63 13.73 -4.63
C PHE A 273 -18.65 14.66 -5.34
N THR A 274 -18.41 15.82 -4.76
CA THR A 274 -17.37 16.76 -5.22
C THR A 274 -16.36 16.97 -4.12
N ASN A 275 -15.08 16.68 -4.42
CA ASN A 275 -13.98 16.79 -3.49
C ASN A 275 -12.88 17.72 -4.02
N ILE A 276 -12.36 18.61 -3.15
CA ILE A 276 -11.17 19.43 -3.42
C ILE A 276 -10.17 19.20 -2.27
N ASN A 277 -9.01 18.64 -2.62
CA ASN A 277 -8.04 18.20 -1.64
C ASN A 277 -6.63 18.79 -1.93
N PRO A 278 -6.23 19.93 -1.35
CA PRO A 278 -4.86 20.39 -1.30
C PRO A 278 -4.07 19.69 -0.19
N TYR A 279 -2.84 19.29 -0.51
CA TYR A 279 -1.89 18.66 0.41
C TYR A 279 -0.49 19.25 0.22
N ALA A 280 0.24 19.44 1.33
CA ALA A 280 1.63 19.86 1.32
C ALA A 280 2.45 19.07 2.35
N ARG A 281 3.69 18.74 2.02
CA ARG A 281 4.66 18.12 2.94
C ARG A 281 6.05 18.69 2.73
N LEU A 282 6.74 18.92 3.85
CA LEU A 282 8.16 19.26 3.89
C LEU A 282 8.88 18.26 4.79
N GLY A 283 9.99 17.72 4.33
CA GLY A 283 10.86 16.82 5.08
C GLY A 283 12.31 17.29 5.02
N VAL A 284 13.01 17.16 6.13
CA VAL A 284 14.43 17.42 6.25
C VAL A 284 15.09 16.21 6.90
N SER A 285 16.21 15.77 6.37
CA SER A 285 17.03 14.75 6.99
C SER A 285 18.52 15.08 6.89
N TYR A 286 19.28 14.64 7.87
CA TYR A 286 20.71 14.85 7.95
C TYR A 286 21.45 13.56 8.30
N MET A 287 22.44 13.19 7.49
CA MET A 287 23.30 12.05 7.75
C MET A 287 24.43 12.45 8.71
N LEU A 288 24.48 11.78 9.86
CA LEU A 288 25.55 11.89 10.85
C LEU A 288 26.57 10.76 10.57
N GLY A 289 27.61 11.07 9.76
CA GLY A 289 28.52 10.05 9.27
C GLY A 289 27.85 9.07 8.28
N GLU A 290 28.35 7.82 8.20
CA GLU A 290 27.89 6.85 7.21
C GLU A 290 26.69 6.00 7.70
N GLU A 291 26.52 5.83 9.00
CA GLU A 291 25.60 4.85 9.59
C GLU A 291 24.40 5.46 10.30
N SER A 292 24.41 6.77 10.58
CA SER A 292 23.34 7.42 11.34
C SER A 292 22.64 8.51 10.56
N ASN A 293 21.34 8.64 10.76
CA ASN A 293 20.48 9.61 10.09
C ASN A 293 19.43 10.13 11.07
N LEU A 294 19.24 11.42 11.12
CA LEU A 294 18.15 12.06 11.85
C LEU A 294 17.32 12.90 10.89
N GLY A 295 16.08 13.13 11.23
CA GLY A 295 15.24 13.98 10.40
C GLY A 295 13.89 14.28 11.02
N ALA A 296 13.20 15.21 10.37
CA ALA A 296 11.85 15.59 10.70
C ALA A 296 11.04 15.86 9.45
N SER A 297 9.74 15.66 9.54
CA SER A 297 8.80 16.03 8.48
C SER A 297 7.53 16.65 9.06
N PHE A 298 6.91 17.52 8.28
CA PHE A 298 5.62 18.11 8.57
C PHE A 298 4.74 17.99 7.33
N SER A 299 3.47 17.63 7.52
CA SER A 299 2.48 17.63 6.45
C SER A 299 1.19 18.31 6.87
N TYR A 300 0.56 18.94 5.88
CA TYR A 300 -0.74 19.56 5.94
C TYR A 300 -1.63 18.91 4.88
N ASN A 301 -2.78 18.40 5.29
CA ASN A 301 -3.81 17.85 4.41
C ASN A 301 -5.13 18.55 4.69
N ARG A 302 -5.81 19.01 3.64
CA ARG A 302 -7.12 19.64 3.77
C ARG A 302 -8.05 19.11 2.71
N LEU A 303 -9.19 18.54 3.11
CA LEU A 303 -10.34 18.37 2.25
C LEU A 303 -11.13 19.69 2.32
N ALA A 304 -10.84 20.61 1.40
CA ALA A 304 -11.37 21.97 1.41
C ALA A 304 -12.86 22.01 1.03
N LYS A 305 -13.27 21.05 0.18
CA LYS A 305 -14.65 20.78 -0.19
C LYS A 305 -14.87 19.28 -0.13
N ASP A 306 -15.89 18.85 0.61
CA ASP A 306 -16.38 17.48 0.72
C ASP A 306 -17.90 17.58 0.61
N LYS A 307 -18.42 17.67 -0.61
CA LYS A 307 -19.83 17.91 -0.87
C LYS A 307 -20.46 16.67 -1.46
N GLY A 308 -21.44 16.10 -0.78
CA GLY A 308 -22.37 15.11 -1.31
C GLY A 308 -23.74 15.75 -1.56
N GLU A 309 -24.38 15.44 -2.65
CA GLU A 309 -25.73 15.88 -2.97
C GLU A 309 -26.45 14.85 -3.81
N GLY A 310 -27.76 14.73 -3.64
CA GLY A 310 -28.54 13.79 -4.44
C GLY A 310 -29.93 13.52 -3.88
N THR A 311 -30.57 12.51 -4.45
CA THR A 311 -31.91 12.10 -4.10
C THR A 311 -31.95 10.62 -3.79
N GLN A 312 -32.68 10.24 -2.74
CA GLN A 312 -33.02 8.88 -2.38
C GLN A 312 -34.52 8.70 -2.48
N THR A 313 -34.97 7.63 -3.15
CA THR A 313 -36.39 7.29 -3.22
C THR A 313 -36.64 5.96 -2.54
N PHE A 314 -37.69 5.87 -1.74
CA PHE A 314 -38.07 4.71 -0.96
C PHE A 314 -39.45 4.21 -1.37
N ASN A 315 -39.61 2.88 -1.47
CA ASN A 315 -40.89 2.21 -1.54
C ASN A 315 -40.95 1.18 -0.41
N ILE A 316 -41.92 1.38 0.51
CA ILE A 316 -42.11 0.51 1.67
C ILE A 316 -43.27 -0.42 1.42
N MET A 317 -43.02 -1.73 1.56
CA MET A 317 -43.99 -2.79 1.29
C MET A 317 -44.16 -3.68 2.52
N GLN A 318 -45.38 -4.11 2.78
CA GLN A 318 -45.73 -5.12 3.77
C GLN A 318 -46.43 -6.29 3.04
N ASN A 319 -45.90 -7.50 3.13
CA ASN A 319 -46.42 -8.68 2.44
C ASN A 319 -46.70 -8.45 0.94
N ASN A 320 -45.76 -7.75 0.26
CA ASN A 320 -45.81 -7.34 -1.15
C ASN A 320 -46.90 -6.28 -1.48
N VAL A 321 -47.49 -5.65 -0.51
CA VAL A 321 -48.43 -4.53 -0.70
C VAL A 321 -47.72 -3.23 -0.34
N GLN A 322 -47.68 -2.28 -1.26
CA GLN A 322 -47.09 -0.96 -1.02
C GLN A 322 -47.90 -0.19 0.03
N LYS A 323 -47.22 0.36 1.01
CA LYS A 323 -47.79 1.11 2.12
C LYS A 323 -47.54 2.59 1.97
N GLU A 324 -46.30 2.96 1.72
CA GLU A 324 -45.91 4.33 1.54
C GLU A 324 -44.69 4.43 0.61
N SER A 325 -44.50 5.61 0.06
CA SER A 325 -43.28 5.99 -0.65
C SER A 325 -42.70 7.26 -0.07
N SER A 326 -41.41 7.44 -0.20
CA SER A 326 -40.76 8.67 0.27
C SER A 326 -39.69 9.09 -0.71
N THR A 327 -39.48 10.39 -0.79
CA THR A 327 -38.35 11.02 -1.48
C THR A 327 -37.56 11.84 -0.48
N VAL A 328 -36.25 11.67 -0.47
CA VAL A 328 -35.32 12.39 0.38
C VAL A 328 -34.28 13.08 -0.51
N ASP A 329 -34.38 14.40 -0.58
CA ASP A 329 -33.29 15.19 -1.17
C ASP A 329 -32.29 15.52 -0.08
N TYR A 330 -31.03 15.27 -0.33
CA TYR A 330 -29.99 15.54 0.66
C TYR A 330 -28.86 16.38 0.10
N LEU A 331 -28.29 17.21 0.99
CA LEU A 331 -27.10 18.01 0.75
C LEU A 331 -26.17 17.86 1.95
N SER A 332 -24.96 17.36 1.71
CA SER A 332 -23.98 17.12 2.77
C SER A 332 -22.66 17.83 2.49
N PRO A 333 -22.55 19.15 2.81
CA PRO A 333 -21.28 19.85 2.74
C PRO A 333 -20.38 19.49 3.92
N GLY A 334 -19.10 19.33 3.65
CA GLY A 334 -18.10 19.00 4.67
C GLY A 334 -16.73 19.59 4.37
N GLN A 335 -15.88 19.54 5.38
CA GLN A 335 -14.47 19.88 5.28
C GLN A 335 -13.68 19.16 6.35
N SER A 336 -12.43 18.82 6.05
CA SER A 336 -11.50 18.29 7.06
C SER A 336 -10.11 18.87 6.92
N THR A 337 -9.35 18.84 8.02
CA THR A 337 -7.96 19.28 8.06
C THR A 337 -7.17 18.31 8.92
N ALA A 338 -5.97 17.94 8.47
CA ALA A 338 -5.03 17.14 9.24
C ALA A 338 -3.63 17.78 9.22
N TYR A 339 -2.97 17.74 10.36
CA TYR A 339 -1.56 18.06 10.53
C TYR A 339 -0.83 16.80 11.01
N SER A 340 0.31 16.50 10.42
CA SER A 340 1.17 15.41 10.87
C SER A 340 2.60 15.91 10.97
N ALA A 341 3.25 15.64 12.11
CA ALA A 341 4.66 15.87 12.31
C ALA A 341 5.32 14.57 12.76
N ASN A 342 6.50 14.27 12.20
CA ASN A 342 7.34 13.16 12.62
C ASN A 342 8.76 13.65 12.85
N ALA A 343 9.42 13.12 13.89
CA ALA A 343 10.85 13.26 14.09
C ALA A 343 11.44 11.86 14.37
N TYR A 344 12.65 11.61 13.88
CA TYR A 344 13.27 10.29 14.01
C TYR A 344 14.79 10.36 14.14
N TYR A 345 15.34 9.30 14.72
CA TYR A 345 16.75 8.94 14.65
C TYR A 345 16.89 7.47 14.28
N VAL A 346 17.67 7.15 13.25
CA VAL A 346 18.00 5.78 12.85
C VAL A 346 19.52 5.71 12.65
N GLY A 347 20.18 4.85 13.41
CA GLY A 347 21.64 4.74 13.33
C GLY A 347 22.24 3.79 14.32
N LYS A 348 23.56 3.89 14.48
CA LYS A 348 24.33 3.14 15.46
C LYS A 348 24.84 4.01 16.58
N ILE A 349 24.70 3.53 17.81
CA ILE A 349 25.31 4.11 19.02
C ILE A 349 26.17 3.00 19.65
N GLY A 350 27.49 3.10 19.50
CA GLY A 350 28.37 1.98 19.82
C GLY A 350 28.08 0.75 18.95
N GLY A 351 27.87 -0.42 19.56
CA GLY A 351 27.47 -1.64 18.85
C GLY A 351 25.97 -1.85 18.66
N LEU A 352 25.14 -0.91 19.12
CA LEU A 352 23.69 -0.99 19.16
C LEU A 352 23.06 -0.26 17.96
N ASN A 353 22.23 -0.94 17.16
CA ASN A 353 21.38 -0.27 16.17
C ASN A 353 20.15 0.30 16.88
N VAL A 354 19.90 1.58 16.67
CA VAL A 354 18.81 2.34 17.28
C VAL A 354 17.89 2.86 16.19
N ASP A 355 16.57 2.63 16.35
CA ASP A 355 15.52 3.23 15.54
C ASP A 355 14.50 3.87 16.48
N PHE A 356 14.50 5.19 16.54
CA PHE A 356 13.60 5.99 17.36
C PHE A 356 12.73 6.86 16.47
N ASN A 357 11.42 6.86 16.73
CA ASN A 357 10.44 7.69 16.02
C ASN A 357 9.46 8.29 17.01
N THR A 358 9.06 9.55 16.75
CA THR A 358 7.95 10.19 17.45
C THR A 358 7.06 10.88 16.43
N ASP A 359 5.74 10.71 16.60
CA ASP A 359 4.71 11.23 15.71
C ASP A 359 3.69 12.03 16.50
N TYR A 360 3.33 13.19 15.96
CA TYR A 360 2.17 13.98 16.36
C TYR A 360 1.20 14.02 15.19
N TYR A 361 -0.06 13.79 15.48
CA TYR A 361 -1.13 13.88 14.48
C TYR A 361 -2.35 14.59 15.08
N TRP A 362 -2.86 15.55 14.33
CA TRP A 362 -4.13 16.21 14.59
C TRP A 362 -5.03 16.09 13.39
N TYR A 363 -6.30 15.76 13.62
CA TYR A 363 -7.33 15.66 12.58
C TYR A 363 -8.63 16.26 13.06
N GLY A 364 -9.23 17.16 12.27
CA GLY A 364 -10.53 17.74 12.50
C GLY A 364 -11.41 17.63 11.27
N LYS A 365 -12.67 17.15 11.45
CA LYS A 365 -13.70 17.09 10.41
C LYS A 365 -14.97 17.76 10.89
N LYS A 366 -15.54 18.62 10.04
CA LYS A 366 -16.86 19.21 10.19
C LYS A 366 -17.70 18.77 9.01
N GLN A 367 -18.91 18.33 9.27
CA GLN A 367 -19.86 17.89 8.25
C GLN A 367 -21.25 18.35 8.66
N TRP A 368 -22.00 18.86 7.72
CA TRP A 368 -23.40 19.18 7.80
C TRP A 368 -24.16 18.23 6.90
N MET A 369 -25.41 18.00 7.19
CA MET A 369 -26.32 17.25 6.33
C MET A 369 -27.69 17.87 6.44
N ASP A 370 -28.22 18.33 5.34
CA ASP A 370 -29.55 18.89 5.21
C ASP A 370 -30.39 17.89 4.41
N LEU A 371 -31.47 17.41 5.01
CA LEU A 371 -32.42 16.46 4.44
C LEU A 371 -33.75 17.11 4.27
N HIS A 372 -34.31 16.97 3.08
CA HIS A 372 -35.70 17.37 2.79
C HIS A 372 -36.46 16.11 2.42
N GLU A 373 -37.36 15.68 3.31
CA GLU A 373 -38.12 14.44 3.20
C GLU A 373 -39.58 14.70 2.89
N THR A 374 -40.12 13.98 1.91
CA THR A 374 -41.55 14.00 1.55
C THR A 374 -42.05 12.57 1.54
N VAL A 375 -43.12 12.32 2.32
CA VAL A 375 -43.74 10.99 2.45
C VAL A 375 -45.13 11.01 1.85
N LEU A 376 -45.44 9.97 1.07
CA LEU A 376 -46.74 9.75 0.42
C LEU A 376 -47.37 8.47 0.96
N ASP A 377 -48.56 8.56 1.53
CA ASP A 377 -49.37 7.38 1.87
C ASP A 377 -50.03 6.86 0.58
N GLU A 378 -49.61 5.69 0.12
CA GLU A 378 -50.10 5.09 -1.12
C GLU A 378 -51.57 4.66 -1.07
N TYR A 379 -52.09 4.38 0.10
CA TYR A 379 -53.51 4.00 0.28
C TYR A 379 -54.44 5.23 0.17
N ARG A 380 -54.02 6.39 0.74
CA ARG A 380 -54.77 7.63 0.73
C ARG A 380 -54.44 8.55 -0.43
N GLN A 381 -53.35 8.28 -1.16
CA GLN A 381 -52.82 9.13 -2.24
C GLN A 381 -52.62 10.61 -1.78
N THR A 382 -52.21 10.78 -0.53
CA THR A 382 -51.98 12.09 0.09
C THR A 382 -50.59 12.21 0.64
N GLU A 383 -49.98 13.37 0.51
CA GLU A 383 -48.79 13.68 1.29
C GLU A 383 -49.14 13.66 2.77
N THR A 384 -48.45 12.80 3.53
CA THR A 384 -48.68 12.63 4.95
C THR A 384 -47.70 13.41 5.80
N GLU A 385 -46.49 13.61 5.30
CA GLU A 385 -45.44 14.25 6.06
C GLU A 385 -44.44 14.96 5.14
N LYS A 386 -44.06 16.19 5.54
CA LYS A 386 -42.89 16.89 5.04
C LYS A 386 -42.02 17.24 6.22
N SER A 387 -40.74 16.87 6.17
CA SER A 387 -39.83 17.21 7.24
C SER A 387 -38.49 17.69 6.68
N ASP A 388 -37.95 18.71 7.32
CA ASP A 388 -36.62 19.22 7.10
C ASP A 388 -35.78 18.81 8.32
N VAL A 389 -34.73 18.04 8.09
CA VAL A 389 -33.84 17.60 9.16
C VAL A 389 -32.41 18.04 8.83
N CYS A 390 -31.86 18.86 9.73
CA CYS A 390 -30.47 19.31 9.61
C CYS A 390 -29.61 18.65 10.66
N SER A 391 -28.48 18.10 10.28
CA SER A 391 -27.49 17.57 11.25
C SER A 391 -26.12 18.19 11.09
N TYR A 392 -25.39 18.26 12.19
CA TYR A 392 -24.03 18.77 12.25
C TYR A 392 -23.15 17.84 13.05
N ARG A 393 -21.99 17.51 12.49
CA ARG A 393 -20.95 16.71 13.16
C ARG A 393 -19.62 17.45 13.18
N ASN A 394 -18.95 17.41 14.34
CA ASN A 394 -17.62 17.96 14.53
C ASN A 394 -16.74 17.00 15.30
N ASN A 395 -15.79 16.40 14.59
CA ASN A 395 -14.81 15.46 15.16
C ASN A 395 -13.45 16.15 15.28
N ARG A 396 -12.76 15.96 16.41
CA ARG A 396 -11.39 16.40 16.65
C ARG A 396 -10.60 15.28 17.30
N ASN A 397 -9.46 14.96 16.72
CA ASN A 397 -8.60 13.88 17.17
C ASN A 397 -7.17 14.41 17.36
N TYR A 398 -6.52 13.98 18.44
CA TYR A 398 -5.12 14.24 18.75
C TYR A 398 -4.43 12.91 19.03
N LEU A 399 -3.26 12.69 18.45
CA LEU A 399 -2.41 11.54 18.71
C LEU A 399 -0.98 12.01 18.93
N LEU A 400 -0.38 11.50 19.99
CA LEU A 400 1.06 11.52 20.22
C LEU A 400 1.53 10.07 20.37
N ALA A 401 2.57 9.68 19.62
CA ALA A 401 3.12 8.34 19.69
C ALA A 401 4.64 8.36 19.60
N SER A 402 5.30 7.46 20.34
CA SER A 402 6.75 7.30 20.29
C SER A 402 7.11 5.81 20.29
N LYS A 403 8.06 5.43 19.43
CA LYS A 403 8.55 4.05 19.26
C LYS A 403 10.06 4.01 19.31
N LEU A 404 10.59 3.05 20.04
CA LEU A 404 12.02 2.77 20.11
C LEU A 404 12.28 1.29 19.82
N VAL A 405 13.20 1.02 18.90
CA VAL A 405 13.69 -0.33 18.59
C VAL A 405 15.21 -0.36 18.72
N LEU A 406 15.69 -1.30 19.49
CA LEU A 406 17.11 -1.57 19.72
C LEU A 406 17.46 -2.94 19.13
N SER A 407 18.52 -3.04 18.33
CA SER A 407 18.93 -4.32 17.75
C SER A 407 20.45 -4.52 17.88
N ILE A 408 20.82 -5.74 18.25
CA ILE A 408 22.22 -6.17 18.41
C ILE A 408 22.45 -7.50 17.71
N PRO A 409 23.65 -7.74 17.16
CA PRO A 409 24.06 -9.09 16.79
C PRO A 409 24.25 -9.92 18.08
N LEU A 410 23.60 -11.07 18.17
CA LEU A 410 23.66 -11.97 19.33
C LEU A 410 23.64 -13.43 18.85
N LEU A 411 24.56 -14.28 19.33
CA LEU A 411 24.60 -15.72 19.07
C LEU A 411 24.47 -16.07 17.56
N ASN A 412 25.24 -15.38 16.70
CA ASN A 412 25.18 -15.52 15.23
C ASN A 412 23.80 -15.22 14.62
N GLY A 413 22.99 -14.45 15.31
CA GLY A 413 21.69 -13.94 14.87
C GLY A 413 21.56 -12.47 15.14
N THR A 414 20.35 -11.94 14.96
CA THR A 414 19.97 -10.57 15.32
C THR A 414 18.90 -10.62 16.40
N PHE A 415 19.18 -10.03 17.54
CA PHE A 415 18.22 -9.84 18.62
C PHE A 415 17.73 -8.40 18.59
N SER A 416 16.41 -8.21 18.67
CA SER A 416 15.76 -6.90 18.73
C SER A 416 14.83 -6.82 19.93
N LEU A 417 14.87 -5.70 20.63
CA LEU A 417 13.97 -5.32 21.71
C LEU A 417 13.36 -3.98 21.36
N GLY A 418 12.08 -3.80 21.59
CA GLY A 418 11.46 -2.51 21.32
C GLY A 418 10.21 -2.26 22.14
N GLY A 419 9.78 -0.99 22.14
CA GLY A 419 8.55 -0.54 22.78
C GLY A 419 7.93 0.62 22.03
N GLU A 420 6.64 0.78 22.23
CA GLU A 420 5.86 1.87 21.65
C GLU A 420 4.83 2.35 22.67
N TYR A 421 4.70 3.67 22.79
CA TYR A 421 3.65 4.33 23.56
C TYR A 421 2.88 5.26 22.66
N SER A 422 1.56 5.23 22.76
CA SER A 422 0.69 6.17 22.07
C SER A 422 -0.44 6.66 22.96
N HIS A 423 -0.84 7.92 22.77
CA HIS A 423 -1.96 8.54 23.47
C HIS A 423 -2.85 9.27 22.47
N VAL A 424 -4.15 8.93 22.50
CA VAL A 424 -5.21 9.54 21.70
C VAL A 424 -6.15 10.29 22.59
N ASN A 425 -6.59 11.46 22.12
CA ASN A 425 -7.71 12.20 22.68
C ASN A 425 -8.64 12.60 21.53
N ARG A 426 -9.81 11.98 21.50
CA ARG A 426 -10.86 12.24 20.51
C ARG A 426 -12.03 12.96 21.17
N ARG A 427 -12.62 13.89 20.45
CA ARG A 427 -13.91 14.52 20.78
C ARG A 427 -14.79 14.49 19.56
N SER A 428 -16.03 14.04 19.73
CA SER A 428 -17.07 14.02 18.71
C SER A 428 -18.29 14.74 19.25
N HIS A 429 -18.89 15.56 18.42
CA HIS A 429 -20.14 16.26 18.74
C HIS A 429 -21.08 16.08 17.55
N TYR A 430 -22.27 15.53 17.81
CA TYR A 430 -23.34 15.36 16.84
C TYR A 430 -24.58 16.08 17.33
N GLN A 431 -25.19 16.87 16.46
CA GLN A 431 -26.45 17.59 16.72
C GLN A 431 -27.38 17.39 15.54
N VAL A 432 -28.66 17.28 15.81
CA VAL A 432 -29.73 17.17 14.81
C VAL A 432 -30.89 18.04 15.18
N GLU A 433 -31.48 18.71 14.22
CA GLU A 433 -32.62 19.58 14.38
C GLU A 433 -33.64 19.34 13.24
N PRO A 434 -34.92 19.05 13.54
CA PRO A 434 -35.46 18.80 14.90
C PRO A 434 -34.77 17.58 15.55
N GLU A 435 -34.82 17.45 16.87
CA GLU A 435 -34.16 16.39 17.64
C GLU A 435 -34.91 15.05 17.47
N VAL A 436 -34.74 14.45 16.26
CA VAL A 436 -35.31 13.13 15.90
C VAL A 436 -34.56 11.97 16.53
N VAL A 437 -33.32 12.20 16.94
CA VAL A 437 -32.46 11.35 17.79
C VAL A 437 -31.72 12.22 18.78
N ASP A 438 -31.20 11.61 19.85
CA ASP A 438 -30.53 12.36 20.92
C ASP A 438 -29.23 13.02 20.38
N ASN A 439 -29.00 14.26 20.76
CA ASN A 439 -27.73 14.95 20.53
C ASN A 439 -26.62 14.31 21.35
N GLU A 440 -25.41 14.24 20.81
CA GLU A 440 -24.31 13.50 21.40
C GLU A 440 -23.03 14.34 21.54
N LYS A 441 -22.35 14.19 22.68
CA LYS A 441 -21.05 14.78 22.94
C LYS A 441 -20.14 13.76 23.57
N GLU A 442 -19.38 13.07 22.72
CA GLU A 442 -18.45 12.03 23.12
C GLU A 442 -17.03 12.54 23.30
N LYS A 443 -16.32 11.91 24.23
CA LYS A 443 -14.88 12.04 24.37
C LYS A 443 -14.26 10.69 24.69
N VAL A 444 -13.20 10.35 23.95
CA VAL A 444 -12.41 9.15 24.16
C VAL A 444 -10.97 9.52 24.47
N LYS A 445 -10.41 8.91 25.50
CA LYS A 445 -8.98 8.91 25.77
C LYS A 445 -8.48 7.48 25.70
N GLU A 446 -7.50 7.23 24.87
CA GLU A 446 -6.87 5.89 24.77
C GLU A 446 -5.38 6.01 24.91
N SER A 447 -4.80 5.20 25.78
CA SER A 447 -3.35 5.02 25.88
C SER A 447 -3.01 3.57 25.58
N MET A 448 -2.05 3.35 24.68
CA MET A 448 -1.51 2.04 24.37
C MET A 448 -0.02 2.00 24.71
N THR A 449 0.39 1.01 25.47
CA THR A 449 1.80 0.69 25.74
C THR A 449 2.09 -0.69 25.19
N SER A 450 3.15 -0.84 24.43
CA SER A 450 3.57 -2.13 23.91
C SER A 450 5.06 -2.36 24.11
N ALA A 451 5.43 -3.64 24.25
CA ALA A 451 6.81 -4.10 24.27
C ALA A 451 6.94 -5.37 23.43
N PHE A 452 8.07 -5.57 22.78
CA PHE A 452 8.33 -6.77 22.02
C PHE A 452 9.80 -7.21 22.07
N VAL A 453 9.99 -8.50 21.83
CA VAL A 453 11.28 -9.12 21.55
C VAL A 453 11.20 -9.89 20.23
N ASP A 454 12.26 -9.88 19.46
CA ASP A 454 12.36 -10.60 18.19
C ASP A 454 13.79 -11.14 18.04
N TYR A 455 13.93 -12.39 17.61
CA TYR A 455 15.21 -13.01 17.35
C TYR A 455 15.18 -13.73 16.00
N SER A 456 16.14 -13.42 15.14
CA SER A 456 16.31 -14.05 13.83
C SER A 456 17.70 -14.66 13.72
N ARG A 457 17.77 -15.95 13.33
CA ARG A 457 19.02 -16.68 13.12
C ARG A 457 18.93 -17.66 11.96
N ARG A 458 20.07 -17.86 11.30
CA ARG A 458 20.24 -18.88 10.25
C ARG A 458 20.99 -20.09 10.81
N PHE A 459 20.41 -21.28 10.67
CA PHE A 459 20.96 -22.58 11.02
C PHE A 459 21.23 -23.38 9.72
N GLY A 460 22.45 -23.33 9.20
CA GLY A 460 22.74 -23.91 7.88
C GLY A 460 21.90 -23.25 6.79
N GLN A 461 20.97 -24.00 6.20
CA GLN A 461 20.03 -23.48 5.20
C GLN A 461 18.71 -22.96 5.80
N LEU A 462 18.35 -23.42 6.98
CA LEU A 462 17.13 -22.99 7.68
C LEU A 462 17.30 -21.58 8.25
N THR A 463 16.41 -20.66 7.91
CA THR A 463 16.28 -19.37 8.61
C THR A 463 15.08 -19.43 9.53
N MET A 464 15.30 -19.10 10.81
CA MET A 464 14.28 -19.03 11.84
C MET A 464 14.17 -17.59 12.35
N GLN A 465 12.95 -17.11 12.52
CA GLN A 465 12.65 -15.87 13.22
C GLN A 465 11.51 -16.14 14.21
N ALA A 466 11.68 -15.73 15.46
CA ALA A 466 10.69 -15.86 16.49
C ALA A 466 10.53 -14.54 17.23
N GLY A 467 9.30 -14.16 17.51
CA GLY A 467 8.99 -12.90 18.17
C GLY A 467 7.79 -13.04 19.11
N LEU A 468 7.79 -12.17 20.10
CA LEU A 468 6.69 -12.04 21.07
C LEU A 468 6.45 -10.56 21.32
N ARG A 469 5.21 -10.12 21.18
CA ARG A 469 4.76 -8.76 21.48
C ARG A 469 3.65 -8.81 22.51
N TYR A 470 3.66 -7.86 23.45
CA TYR A 470 2.58 -7.60 24.39
C TYR A 470 2.08 -6.18 24.21
N GLU A 471 0.77 -6.00 24.15
CA GLU A 471 0.13 -4.70 24.07
C GLU A 471 -0.88 -4.54 25.20
N TYR A 472 -0.80 -3.41 25.90
CA TYR A 472 -1.68 -3.01 26.98
C TYR A 472 -2.39 -1.73 26.62
N ILE A 473 -3.72 -1.72 26.74
CA ILE A 473 -4.58 -0.61 26.37
C ILE A 473 -5.40 -0.19 27.57
N ASN A 474 -5.44 1.12 27.79
CA ASN A 474 -6.40 1.78 28.65
C ASN A 474 -7.27 2.70 27.78
N PHE A 475 -8.57 2.46 27.81
CA PHE A 475 -9.58 3.17 27.02
C PHE A 475 -10.63 3.76 27.95
N ASP A 476 -10.67 5.09 28.06
CA ASP A 476 -11.64 5.84 28.86
C ASP A 476 -12.67 6.48 27.96
N TYR A 477 -13.93 6.19 28.23
CA TYR A 477 -15.07 6.74 27.51
C TYR A 477 -15.84 7.77 28.34
N TYR A 478 -16.23 8.86 27.72
CA TYR A 478 -17.01 9.93 28.35
C TYR A 478 -18.19 10.28 27.44
N ASP A 479 -19.37 10.39 28.03
CA ASP A 479 -20.56 10.95 27.42
C ASP A 479 -20.96 12.23 28.16
N ASN A 480 -21.20 13.33 27.41
CA ASN A 480 -21.48 14.66 27.97
C ASN A 480 -20.51 15.07 29.07
N ASP A 481 -19.20 14.82 28.86
CA ASP A 481 -18.08 15.02 29.79
C ASP A 481 -18.15 14.16 31.09
N LEU A 482 -19.14 13.26 31.24
CA LEU A 482 -19.23 12.30 32.34
C LEU A 482 -18.50 11.00 31.97
N TYR A 483 -17.66 10.50 32.89
CA TYR A 483 -16.98 9.22 32.72
C TYR A 483 -17.96 8.05 32.80
N ILE A 484 -17.98 7.18 31.79
CA ILE A 484 -18.85 6.00 31.71
C ILE A 484 -18.02 4.74 31.94
N ALA A 485 -18.06 4.22 33.17
CA ALA A 485 -17.26 3.07 33.58
C ALA A 485 -17.57 1.80 32.77
N GLU A 486 -18.84 1.57 32.40
CA GLU A 486 -19.29 0.38 31.65
C GLU A 486 -18.76 0.33 30.22
N GLN A 487 -18.48 1.47 29.63
CA GLN A 487 -17.94 1.62 28.26
C GLN A 487 -16.41 1.78 28.25
N SER A 488 -15.81 2.04 29.41
CA SER A 488 -14.36 2.14 29.58
C SER A 488 -13.75 0.76 29.76
N LYS A 489 -12.55 0.54 29.20
CA LYS A 489 -11.93 -0.80 29.10
C LYS A 489 -10.45 -0.73 29.36
N THR A 490 -9.95 -1.76 30.04
CA THR A 490 -8.51 -2.01 30.16
C THR A 490 -8.25 -3.47 29.80
N TYR A 491 -7.36 -3.71 28.86
CA TYR A 491 -7.03 -5.08 28.42
C TYR A 491 -5.61 -5.18 27.87
N GLY A 492 -5.08 -6.41 27.89
CA GLY A 492 -3.76 -6.72 27.36
C GLY A 492 -3.77 -8.02 26.58
N ASN A 493 -3.02 -8.06 25.46
CA ASN A 493 -2.95 -9.21 24.59
C ASN A 493 -1.50 -9.55 24.21
N TRP A 494 -1.24 -10.86 24.06
CA TRP A 494 0.02 -11.41 23.60
C TRP A 494 -0.07 -11.78 22.13
N PHE A 495 0.96 -11.43 21.35
CA PHE A 495 1.05 -11.69 19.92
C PHE A 495 2.34 -12.45 19.60
N PRO A 496 2.33 -13.78 19.69
CA PRO A 496 3.45 -14.61 19.26
C PRO A 496 3.56 -14.66 17.73
N SER A 497 4.79 -14.76 17.23
CA SER A 497 5.10 -14.96 15.81
C SER A 497 6.28 -15.92 15.65
N LEU A 498 6.21 -16.76 14.60
CA LEU A 498 7.26 -17.69 14.21
C LEU A 498 7.33 -17.75 12.69
N ALA A 499 8.53 -17.65 12.12
CA ALA A 499 8.76 -17.87 10.69
C ALA A 499 9.95 -18.82 10.50
N LEU A 500 9.72 -19.86 9.69
CA LEU A 500 10.72 -20.83 9.27
C LEU A 500 10.81 -20.79 7.76
N SER A 501 12.00 -20.59 7.18
CA SER A 501 12.20 -20.65 5.74
C SER A 501 13.38 -21.54 5.38
N LEU A 502 13.18 -22.41 4.40
CA LEU A 502 14.14 -23.43 3.97
C LEU A 502 14.21 -23.51 2.44
N PRO A 503 15.36 -23.27 1.82
CA PRO A 503 15.59 -23.60 0.42
C PRO A 503 15.84 -25.11 0.25
N VAL A 504 15.13 -25.74 -0.71
CA VAL A 504 15.31 -27.15 -1.08
C VAL A 504 15.56 -27.23 -2.59
N GLY A 505 16.81 -27.28 -3.01
CA GLY A 505 17.19 -27.17 -4.42
C GLY A 505 16.78 -25.82 -5.01
N LYS A 506 15.94 -25.83 -6.05
CA LYS A 506 15.37 -24.60 -6.66
C LYS A 506 14.10 -24.13 -5.96
N THR A 507 13.51 -24.93 -5.08
CA THR A 507 12.30 -24.62 -4.36
C THR A 507 12.60 -23.89 -3.06
N GLN A 508 11.81 -22.89 -2.72
CA GLN A 508 11.84 -22.20 -1.44
C GLN A 508 10.55 -22.53 -0.68
N MET A 509 10.68 -22.93 0.56
CA MET A 509 9.55 -23.26 1.44
C MET A 509 9.57 -22.36 2.65
N GLN A 510 8.38 -21.97 3.12
CA GLN A 510 8.19 -21.13 4.30
C GLN A 510 6.99 -21.61 5.09
N LEU A 511 7.14 -21.66 6.40
CA LEU A 511 6.03 -21.86 7.33
C LEU A 511 6.04 -20.69 8.33
N THR A 512 4.91 -19.99 8.44
CA THR A 512 4.79 -18.86 9.37
C THR A 512 3.54 -19.01 10.22
N TYR A 513 3.67 -18.61 11.48
CA TYR A 513 2.56 -18.41 12.40
C TYR A 513 2.61 -16.99 12.94
N ALA A 514 1.48 -16.29 12.92
CA ALA A 514 1.33 -14.98 13.56
C ALA A 514 -0.08 -14.79 14.09
N THR A 515 -0.18 -13.98 15.16
CA THR A 515 -1.45 -13.51 15.68
C THR A 515 -1.60 -12.04 15.34
N ASP A 516 -2.72 -11.66 14.77
CA ASP A 516 -3.08 -10.27 14.51
C ASP A 516 -4.38 -9.87 15.21
N ILE A 517 -4.62 -8.56 15.33
CA ILE A 517 -5.78 -7.99 16.01
C ILE A 517 -6.44 -6.94 15.12
N TYR A 518 -7.77 -6.96 15.08
CA TYR A 518 -8.57 -5.83 14.60
C TYR A 518 -9.21 -5.13 15.79
N ARG A 519 -8.89 -3.86 15.97
CA ARG A 519 -9.52 -3.01 16.98
C ARG A 519 -10.60 -2.17 16.32
N PRO A 520 -11.83 -2.17 16.85
CA PRO A 520 -12.89 -1.33 16.32
C PRO A 520 -12.44 0.14 16.20
N SER A 521 -12.86 0.80 15.13
CA SER A 521 -12.64 2.24 14.96
C SER A 521 -13.38 3.02 16.04
N TYR A 522 -12.97 4.26 16.29
CA TYR A 522 -13.68 5.09 17.27
C TYR A 522 -15.11 5.41 16.85
N ASN A 523 -15.43 5.39 15.55
CA ASN A 523 -16.80 5.53 15.08
C ASN A 523 -17.65 4.29 15.38
N GLU A 524 -17.06 3.09 15.28
CA GLU A 524 -17.74 1.84 15.67
C GLU A 524 -17.98 1.73 17.17
N LEU A 525 -17.19 2.44 17.99
CA LEU A 525 -17.31 2.45 19.46
C LEU A 525 -18.22 3.57 20.00
N ARG A 526 -18.81 4.41 19.16
CA ARG A 526 -19.73 5.47 19.61
C ARG A 526 -20.99 4.87 20.25
N SER A 527 -21.63 5.58 21.17
CA SER A 527 -22.90 5.19 21.78
C SER A 527 -24.11 5.76 21.04
N GLY A 528 -23.97 6.93 20.42
CA GLY A 528 -25.04 7.67 19.81
C GLY A 528 -25.58 7.09 18.52
N VAL A 529 -26.85 7.41 18.26
CA VAL A 529 -27.56 7.08 17.03
C VAL A 529 -27.51 8.26 16.09
N GLN A 530 -27.18 8.01 14.83
CA GLN A 530 -27.27 8.97 13.74
C GLN A 530 -28.56 8.77 12.96
N TYR A 531 -29.12 9.85 12.50
CA TYR A 531 -30.25 9.88 11.60
C TYR A 531 -29.76 10.01 10.16
N ASP A 532 -30.01 9.02 9.32
CA ASP A 532 -29.72 9.08 7.88
C ASP A 532 -30.95 9.48 7.07
N ASN A 533 -32.11 8.99 7.46
CA ASN A 533 -33.46 9.35 7.01
C ASN A 533 -34.48 8.65 7.92
N GLN A 534 -35.78 8.86 7.69
CA GLN A 534 -36.82 8.31 8.57
C GLN A 534 -36.88 6.77 8.66
N TYR A 535 -36.26 6.04 7.70
CA TYR A 535 -36.25 4.57 7.68
C TYR A 535 -34.90 3.97 8.10
N THR A 536 -33.81 4.75 8.05
CA THR A 536 -32.47 4.25 8.30
C THR A 536 -31.73 5.07 9.35
N TYR A 537 -31.15 4.34 10.28
CA TYR A 537 -30.39 4.87 11.42
C TYR A 537 -29.06 4.12 11.49
N GLU A 538 -28.04 4.76 11.99
CA GLU A 538 -26.75 4.15 12.28
C GLU A 538 -26.33 4.38 13.73
N SER A 539 -25.73 3.40 14.37
CA SER A 539 -25.05 3.58 15.65
C SER A 539 -23.72 2.85 15.68
N GLY A 540 -22.87 3.21 16.63
CA GLY A 540 -21.77 2.36 17.04
C GLY A 540 -22.21 1.40 18.12
N ASN A 541 -21.23 0.69 18.69
CA ASN A 541 -21.40 -0.24 19.80
C ASN A 541 -20.20 -0.12 20.75
N PRO A 542 -20.32 0.60 21.86
CA PRO A 542 -19.22 0.79 22.80
C PRO A 542 -18.78 -0.50 23.50
N PHE A 543 -19.59 -1.58 23.41
CA PHE A 543 -19.29 -2.87 24.02
C PHE A 543 -18.49 -3.83 23.11
N LEU A 544 -18.17 -3.42 21.89
CA LEU A 544 -17.35 -4.23 20.98
C LEU A 544 -16.01 -4.61 21.64
N VAL A 545 -15.64 -5.85 21.46
CA VAL A 545 -14.29 -6.35 21.80
C VAL A 545 -13.43 -6.43 20.54
N PRO A 546 -12.11 -6.35 20.65
CA PRO A 546 -11.23 -6.55 19.49
C PRO A 546 -11.33 -7.98 18.94
N SER A 547 -11.30 -8.09 17.60
CA SER A 547 -11.18 -9.38 16.93
C SER A 547 -9.73 -9.85 16.92
N ILE A 548 -9.49 -11.11 17.24
CA ILE A 548 -8.16 -11.73 17.22
C ILE A 548 -8.14 -12.83 16.17
N THR A 549 -7.09 -12.83 15.35
CA THR A 549 -6.90 -13.83 14.29
C THR A 549 -5.56 -14.55 14.47
N HIS A 550 -5.61 -15.88 14.55
CA HIS A 550 -4.45 -16.75 14.52
C HIS A 550 -4.25 -17.29 13.11
N ASN A 551 -3.10 -17.04 12.49
CA ASN A 551 -2.82 -17.42 11.11
C ASN A 551 -1.66 -18.40 11.03
N LEU A 552 -1.88 -19.52 10.35
CA LEU A 552 -0.84 -20.45 9.94
C LEU A 552 -0.71 -20.39 8.42
N THR A 553 0.46 -19.99 7.92
CA THR A 553 0.69 -19.83 6.49
C THR A 553 1.82 -20.74 6.01
N TYR A 554 1.57 -21.52 4.96
CA TYR A 554 2.58 -22.25 4.20
C TYR A 554 2.79 -21.57 2.86
N GLY A 555 4.05 -21.27 2.52
CA GLY A 555 4.48 -20.68 1.26
C GLY A 555 5.44 -21.59 0.51
N LEU A 556 5.29 -21.68 -0.81
CA LEU A 556 6.19 -22.37 -1.70
C LEU A 556 6.47 -21.50 -2.92
N SER A 557 7.74 -21.31 -3.27
CA SER A 557 8.15 -20.59 -4.47
C SER A 557 9.11 -21.48 -5.29
N TRP A 558 8.80 -21.65 -6.57
CA TRP A 558 9.63 -22.40 -7.52
C TRP A 558 9.64 -21.69 -8.88
N GLU A 559 10.79 -21.13 -9.24
CA GLU A 559 10.97 -20.37 -10.49
C GLU A 559 9.84 -19.33 -10.72
N TRP A 560 8.88 -19.62 -11.60
CA TRP A 560 7.74 -18.79 -11.97
C TRP A 560 6.42 -19.19 -11.27
N LEU A 561 6.46 -20.16 -10.35
CA LEU A 561 5.29 -20.62 -9.58
C LEU A 561 5.43 -20.21 -8.12
N ASN A 562 4.39 -19.60 -7.57
CA ASN A 562 4.27 -19.30 -6.15
C ASN A 562 2.92 -19.83 -5.63
N LEU A 563 2.96 -20.59 -4.55
CA LEU A 563 1.79 -21.13 -3.86
C LEU A 563 1.78 -20.63 -2.43
N GLN A 564 0.62 -20.22 -1.94
CA GLN A 564 0.39 -19.87 -0.56
C GLN A 564 -0.88 -20.53 -0.04
N LEU A 565 -0.79 -21.13 1.13
CA LEU A 565 -1.94 -21.71 1.85
C LEU A 565 -2.01 -21.04 3.22
N VAL A 566 -3.18 -20.53 3.57
CA VAL A 566 -3.43 -19.88 4.86
C VAL A 566 -4.61 -20.52 5.55
N TYR A 567 -4.40 -20.97 6.78
CA TYR A 567 -5.46 -21.39 7.68
C TYR A 567 -5.57 -20.35 8.80
N SER A 568 -6.78 -19.84 9.04
CA SER A 568 -7.02 -18.81 10.05
C SER A 568 -8.13 -19.24 11.00
N HIS A 569 -7.93 -18.95 12.30
CA HIS A 569 -8.96 -18.98 13.32
C HIS A 569 -9.24 -17.53 13.76
N ILE A 570 -10.48 -17.08 13.54
CA ILE A 570 -10.94 -15.72 13.80
C ILE A 570 -11.89 -15.74 14.98
N SER A 571 -11.60 -14.93 16.01
CA SER A 571 -12.46 -14.73 17.18
C SER A 571 -13.03 -13.34 17.19
N ASP A 572 -14.32 -13.23 17.53
CA ASP A 572 -15.00 -11.96 17.77
C ASP A 572 -14.92 -10.97 16.59
N GLU A 573 -15.03 -11.46 15.35
CA GLU A 573 -15.02 -10.59 14.17
C GLU A 573 -16.12 -9.54 14.28
N VAL A 574 -15.78 -8.28 13.94
CA VAL A 574 -16.73 -7.16 13.95
C VAL A 574 -17.40 -7.09 12.58
N CYS A 575 -18.72 -7.26 12.57
CA CYS A 575 -19.54 -7.15 11.36
C CYS A 575 -20.67 -6.12 11.58
N THR A 576 -21.00 -5.34 10.56
CA THR A 576 -22.18 -4.50 10.59
C THR A 576 -23.42 -5.39 10.48
N MET A 577 -24.28 -5.30 11.49
CA MET A 577 -25.57 -5.98 11.58
C MET A 577 -26.68 -4.96 11.48
N THR A 578 -27.78 -5.36 10.84
CA THR A 578 -29.00 -4.55 10.80
C THR A 578 -30.07 -5.17 11.69
N GLN A 579 -30.80 -4.33 12.40
CA GLN A 579 -31.92 -4.71 13.27
C GLN A 579 -33.03 -3.66 13.18
N THR A 580 -34.22 -3.95 13.67
CA THR A 580 -35.29 -2.95 13.73
C THR A 580 -34.95 -1.84 14.74
N TYR A 581 -35.24 -0.60 14.37
CA TYR A 581 -35.05 0.53 15.28
C TYR A 581 -36.26 0.72 16.18
N ARG A 582 -36.05 0.67 17.50
CA ARG A 582 -37.11 0.78 18.52
C ARG A 582 -38.30 -0.17 18.32
N GLY A 583 -38.07 -1.34 17.70
CA GLY A 583 -39.09 -2.35 17.41
C GLY A 583 -40.02 -2.02 16.22
N ASP A 584 -39.77 -0.93 15.50
CA ASP A 584 -40.52 -0.57 14.30
C ASP A 584 -39.98 -1.36 13.09
N PRO A 585 -40.76 -2.25 12.44
CA PRO A 585 -40.30 -3.05 11.33
C PRO A 585 -40.03 -2.24 10.06
N MET A 586 -40.53 -1.00 9.95
CA MET A 586 -40.23 -0.11 8.83
C MET A 586 -38.91 0.62 9.01
N LYS A 587 -38.34 0.62 10.23
CA LYS A 587 -37.10 1.35 10.55
C LYS A 587 -35.97 0.40 10.85
N SER A 588 -34.82 0.63 10.27
CA SER A 588 -33.62 -0.17 10.47
C SER A 588 -32.51 0.60 11.16
N LEU A 589 -31.80 -0.06 12.04
CA LEU A 589 -30.60 0.40 12.69
C LEU A 589 -29.41 -0.47 12.23
N ALA A 590 -28.46 0.13 11.52
CA ALA A 590 -27.19 -0.48 11.23
C ALA A 590 -26.23 -0.27 12.40
N ARG A 591 -25.69 -1.37 12.95
CA ARG A 591 -24.83 -1.35 14.14
C ARG A 591 -23.73 -2.40 14.02
N PRO A 592 -22.46 -2.10 14.37
CA PRO A 592 -21.40 -3.10 14.42
C PRO A 592 -21.57 -4.03 15.64
N GLU A 593 -21.38 -5.33 15.41
CA GLU A 593 -21.50 -6.37 16.43
C GLU A 593 -20.37 -7.39 16.30
N ASN A 594 -19.95 -7.98 17.42
CA ASN A 594 -19.05 -9.12 17.38
C ASN A 594 -19.82 -10.39 17.01
N ILE A 595 -19.32 -11.17 16.05
CA ILE A 595 -19.89 -12.47 15.66
C ILE A 595 -19.06 -13.62 16.25
N ASN A 596 -19.68 -14.82 16.30
CA ASN A 596 -19.03 -16.02 16.84
C ASN A 596 -17.76 -16.37 16.08
N SER A 597 -16.82 -16.99 16.80
CA SER A 597 -15.56 -17.47 16.23
C SER A 597 -15.78 -18.50 15.11
N TYR A 598 -14.95 -18.43 14.09
CA TYR A 598 -14.98 -19.35 12.96
C TYR A 598 -13.59 -19.55 12.37
N ASN A 599 -13.48 -20.53 11.48
CA ASN A 599 -12.26 -20.82 10.76
C ASN A 599 -12.40 -20.40 9.29
N SER A 600 -11.27 -20.08 8.66
CA SER A 600 -11.20 -19.88 7.22
C SER A 600 -9.95 -20.53 6.62
N PHE A 601 -10.02 -20.82 5.33
CA PHE A 601 -8.91 -21.33 4.54
C PHE A 601 -8.79 -20.52 3.27
N GLN A 602 -7.56 -20.19 2.90
CA GLN A 602 -7.26 -19.50 1.65
C GLN A 602 -6.15 -20.25 0.92
N ALA A 603 -6.27 -20.38 -0.40
CA ALA A 603 -5.23 -20.89 -1.27
C ALA A 603 -4.99 -19.89 -2.40
N GLY A 604 -3.75 -19.41 -2.52
CA GLY A 604 -3.31 -18.49 -3.57
C GLY A 604 -2.28 -19.17 -4.47
N LEU A 605 -2.43 -19.06 -5.78
CA LEU A 605 -1.47 -19.53 -6.77
C LEU A 605 -1.15 -18.39 -7.74
N THR A 606 0.14 -18.11 -7.91
CA THR A 606 0.63 -17.15 -8.90
C THR A 606 1.55 -17.87 -9.88
N LEU A 607 1.28 -17.71 -11.17
CA LEU A 607 2.11 -18.18 -12.28
C LEU A 607 2.55 -16.98 -13.10
N ASN A 608 3.86 -16.71 -13.23
CA ASN A 608 4.40 -15.55 -13.93
C ASN A 608 5.57 -15.90 -14.89
N PRO A 609 5.34 -16.78 -15.90
CA PRO A 609 6.32 -17.09 -16.92
C PRO A 609 6.59 -15.89 -17.84
N THR A 610 7.63 -15.99 -18.66
CA THR A 610 8.01 -14.96 -19.64
C THR A 610 8.21 -15.58 -21.02
N PHE A 611 7.56 -15.01 -22.05
CA PHE A 611 7.61 -15.47 -23.45
C PHE A 611 8.01 -14.31 -24.37
N GLY A 612 9.31 -14.02 -24.47
CA GLY A 612 9.81 -12.92 -25.28
C GLY A 612 9.30 -11.55 -24.82
N ILE A 613 8.46 -10.90 -25.64
CA ILE A 613 7.82 -9.60 -25.33
C ILE A 613 6.55 -9.75 -24.48
N TRP A 614 6.02 -10.97 -24.33
CA TRP A 614 4.81 -11.26 -23.60
C TRP A 614 5.12 -11.81 -22.20
N HIS A 615 4.58 -11.18 -21.19
CA HIS A 615 4.78 -11.48 -19.76
C HIS A 615 3.43 -11.70 -19.08
N PRO A 616 2.80 -12.88 -19.26
CA PRO A 616 1.56 -13.18 -18.57
C PRO A 616 1.81 -13.43 -17.09
N THR A 617 0.86 -13.00 -16.26
CA THR A 617 0.77 -13.35 -14.84
C THR A 617 -0.65 -13.83 -14.57
N LEU A 618 -0.80 -15.08 -14.17
CA LEU A 618 -2.07 -15.62 -13.68
C LEU A 618 -2.01 -15.69 -12.16
N GLU A 619 -2.95 -15.05 -11.51
CA GLU A 619 -3.17 -15.11 -10.06
C GLU A 619 -4.53 -15.71 -9.79
N THR A 620 -4.58 -16.68 -8.90
CA THR A 620 -5.83 -17.28 -8.44
C THR A 620 -5.87 -17.29 -6.93
N MET A 621 -7.03 -17.01 -6.37
CA MET A 621 -7.28 -17.11 -4.94
C MET A 621 -8.59 -17.85 -4.71
N LEU A 622 -8.54 -18.87 -3.87
CA LEU A 622 -9.70 -19.56 -3.33
C LEU A 622 -9.84 -19.18 -1.86
N PHE A 623 -11.01 -18.73 -1.45
CA PHE A 623 -11.37 -18.44 -0.07
C PHE A 623 -12.54 -19.30 0.36
N LYS A 624 -12.43 -19.94 1.52
CA LYS A 624 -13.48 -20.72 2.17
C LYS A 624 -13.51 -20.35 3.65
N GLN A 625 -14.68 -20.04 4.14
CA GLN A 625 -14.94 -19.86 5.58
C GLN A 625 -15.92 -20.93 6.08
N TRP A 626 -15.93 -21.18 7.39
CA TRP A 626 -16.90 -22.07 8.06
C TRP A 626 -17.66 -21.26 9.12
N LEU A 627 -18.25 -20.14 8.68
CA LEU A 627 -19.05 -19.28 9.55
C LEU A 627 -20.46 -19.87 9.74
N LYS A 628 -20.86 -19.96 11.01
CA LYS A 628 -22.23 -20.31 11.40
C LYS A 628 -22.91 -19.09 12.01
N MET A 629 -23.96 -18.62 11.39
CA MET A 629 -24.75 -17.50 11.85
C MET A 629 -26.22 -17.75 11.51
N ASN A 630 -27.10 -17.66 12.49
CA ASN A 630 -28.53 -17.82 12.26
C ASN A 630 -29.05 -16.71 11.36
N THR A 631 -29.64 -17.08 10.23
CA THR A 631 -30.27 -16.17 9.28
C THR A 631 -31.63 -16.74 8.86
N HIS A 632 -32.47 -15.94 8.22
CA HIS A 632 -33.75 -16.40 7.70
C HIS A 632 -33.64 -17.47 6.58
N VAL A 633 -32.45 -17.65 5.97
CA VAL A 633 -32.19 -18.66 4.91
C VAL A 633 -31.39 -19.86 5.40
N GLY A 634 -31.08 -19.93 6.69
CA GLY A 634 -30.29 -21.01 7.27
C GLY A 634 -29.21 -20.52 8.25
N ASN A 635 -28.33 -21.41 8.64
CA ASN A 635 -27.31 -21.11 9.66
C ASN A 635 -25.87 -21.27 9.17
N LYS A 636 -25.64 -21.39 7.87
CA LYS A 636 -24.30 -21.55 7.29
C LYS A 636 -24.03 -20.49 6.24
N LEU A 637 -22.93 -19.78 6.40
CA LEU A 637 -22.40 -18.83 5.44
C LEU A 637 -21.01 -19.33 5.02
N ASP A 638 -20.97 -20.38 4.19
CA ASP A 638 -19.75 -21.13 3.94
C ASP A 638 -19.49 -21.47 2.46
N ASN A 639 -20.20 -20.82 1.52
CA ASN A 639 -19.93 -20.98 0.09
C ASN A 639 -18.56 -20.39 -0.26
N PRO A 640 -17.69 -21.14 -0.96
CA PRO A 640 -16.36 -20.64 -1.32
C PRO A 640 -16.44 -19.51 -2.35
N VAL A 641 -15.44 -18.62 -2.33
CA VAL A 641 -15.22 -17.58 -3.33
C VAL A 641 -13.91 -17.84 -4.03
N ALA A 642 -13.89 -17.73 -5.36
CA ALA A 642 -12.66 -17.77 -6.14
C ALA A 642 -12.49 -16.43 -6.89
N VAL A 643 -11.25 -15.94 -6.93
CA VAL A 643 -10.85 -14.78 -7.72
C VAL A 643 -9.76 -15.23 -8.69
N PHE A 644 -9.88 -14.83 -9.95
CA PHE A 644 -8.91 -15.07 -11.01
C PHE A 644 -8.49 -13.73 -11.60
N GLN A 645 -7.21 -13.48 -11.68
CA GLN A 645 -6.66 -12.31 -12.37
C GLN A 645 -5.64 -12.77 -13.40
N LEU A 646 -5.84 -12.37 -14.65
CA LEU A 646 -4.90 -12.60 -15.74
C LEU A 646 -4.37 -11.24 -16.23
N THR A 647 -3.10 -10.98 -15.97
CA THR A 647 -2.39 -9.81 -16.47
C THR A 647 -1.59 -10.22 -17.70
N ASN A 648 -1.88 -9.61 -18.85
CA ASN A 648 -1.09 -9.76 -20.08
C ASN A 648 -0.31 -8.48 -20.31
N ALA A 649 1.00 -8.51 -20.10
CA ALA A 649 1.87 -7.38 -20.35
C ALA A 649 2.75 -7.62 -21.58
N PHE A 650 2.88 -6.61 -22.44
CA PHE A 650 3.63 -6.65 -23.67
C PHE A 650 4.63 -5.49 -23.72
N ASP A 651 5.92 -5.84 -23.86
CA ASP A 651 7.00 -4.86 -23.98
C ASP A 651 7.35 -4.66 -25.46
N PHE A 652 6.64 -3.75 -26.15
CA PHE A 652 6.96 -3.34 -27.50
C PHE A 652 8.12 -2.32 -27.50
N LYS A 653 8.88 -2.23 -28.58
CA LYS A 653 9.96 -1.22 -28.72
C LYS A 653 9.46 0.22 -28.58
N LEU A 654 8.22 0.49 -28.99
CA LEU A 654 7.62 1.84 -29.03
C LEU A 654 6.90 2.22 -27.73
N LEU A 655 6.24 1.26 -27.09
CA LEU A 655 5.41 1.44 -25.91
C LEU A 655 5.29 0.12 -25.14
N THR A 656 4.86 0.18 -23.87
CA THR A 656 4.42 -0.99 -23.11
C THR A 656 2.89 -1.00 -23.05
N ALA A 657 2.26 -2.14 -23.30
CA ALA A 657 0.83 -2.34 -23.13
C ALA A 657 0.55 -3.39 -22.06
N SER A 658 -0.53 -3.20 -21.29
CA SER A 658 -0.98 -4.16 -20.28
C SER A 658 -2.49 -4.31 -20.35
N LEU A 659 -2.96 -5.57 -20.38
CA LEU A 659 -4.37 -5.93 -20.30
C LEU A 659 -4.57 -6.78 -19.05
N VAL A 660 -5.37 -6.32 -18.12
CA VAL A 660 -5.69 -7.01 -16.86
C VAL A 660 -7.15 -7.44 -16.91
N MET A 661 -7.39 -8.74 -16.74
CA MET A 661 -8.72 -9.32 -16.65
C MET A 661 -8.91 -9.91 -15.27
N THR A 662 -9.96 -9.51 -14.56
CA THR A 662 -10.28 -10.01 -13.22
C THR A 662 -11.67 -10.61 -13.23
N ALA A 663 -11.80 -11.82 -12.72
CA ALA A 663 -13.08 -12.51 -12.54
C ALA A 663 -13.22 -12.99 -11.10
N GLN A 664 -14.42 -12.87 -10.54
CA GLN A 664 -14.74 -13.33 -9.19
C GLN A 664 -16.02 -14.15 -9.22
N THR A 665 -16.06 -15.28 -8.51
CA THR A 665 -17.25 -16.11 -8.35
C THR A 665 -18.17 -15.59 -7.25
N GLU A 666 -19.39 -16.09 -7.22
CA GLU A 666 -20.28 -15.94 -6.07
C GLU A 666 -19.71 -16.66 -4.83
N GLY A 667 -20.17 -16.28 -3.63
CA GLY A 667 -19.84 -16.95 -2.38
C GLY A 667 -19.85 -16.05 -1.15
N ASN A 668 -19.46 -16.58 0.01
CA ASN A 668 -19.54 -15.91 1.29
C ASN A 668 -18.20 -15.30 1.75
N MET A 669 -18.25 -14.07 2.26
CA MET A 669 -17.15 -13.39 2.95
C MET A 669 -17.70 -12.65 4.19
N GLY A 670 -17.39 -13.13 5.41
CA GLY A 670 -18.01 -12.64 6.64
C GLY A 670 -19.52 -12.90 6.59
N ASN A 671 -20.33 -11.95 7.03
CA ASN A 671 -21.80 -12.02 6.99
C ASN A 671 -22.42 -11.66 5.64
N LYS A 672 -21.63 -11.48 4.58
CA LYS A 672 -22.09 -11.11 3.24
C LYS A 672 -21.97 -12.27 2.25
N PHE A 673 -22.90 -12.31 1.30
CA PHE A 673 -22.87 -13.17 0.12
C PHE A 673 -22.69 -12.30 -1.13
N ILE A 674 -21.66 -12.58 -1.92
CA ILE A 674 -21.45 -11.99 -3.24
C ILE A 674 -22.39 -12.72 -4.19
N ARG A 675 -23.42 -12.04 -4.70
CA ARG A 675 -24.50 -12.66 -5.47
C ARG A 675 -24.22 -12.85 -6.93
N GLN A 676 -23.37 -12.02 -7.48
CA GLN A 676 -23.02 -12.07 -8.89
C GLN A 676 -21.51 -12.01 -9.00
N GLY A 677 -20.96 -13.03 -9.64
CA GLY A 677 -19.57 -12.97 -10.07
C GLY A 677 -19.39 -11.76 -10.96
N TYR A 678 -18.28 -11.05 -10.82
CA TYR A 678 -17.99 -9.92 -11.68
C TYR A 678 -16.79 -10.22 -12.59
N PHE A 679 -16.82 -9.59 -13.76
CA PHE A 679 -15.71 -9.62 -14.70
C PHE A 679 -15.31 -8.18 -15.02
N ASN A 680 -14.03 -7.90 -14.92
CA ASN A 680 -13.49 -6.56 -15.19
C ASN A 680 -12.28 -6.68 -16.13
N THR A 681 -12.13 -5.71 -17.03
CA THR A 681 -11.02 -5.65 -17.97
C THR A 681 -10.45 -4.24 -18.00
N ASP A 682 -9.16 -4.11 -17.68
CA ASP A 682 -8.45 -2.84 -17.68
C ASP A 682 -7.34 -2.86 -18.77
N LEU A 683 -7.19 -1.74 -19.49
CA LEU A 683 -6.16 -1.54 -20.51
C LEU A 683 -5.25 -0.39 -20.07
N SER A 684 -3.94 -0.58 -20.14
CA SER A 684 -2.96 0.48 -19.88
C SER A 684 -1.94 0.55 -21.00
N LEU A 685 -1.69 1.76 -21.50
CA LEU A 685 -0.66 2.07 -22.50
C LEU A 685 0.33 3.07 -21.90
N TYR A 686 1.60 2.74 -21.97
CA TYR A 686 2.67 3.54 -21.41
C TYR A 686 3.74 3.85 -22.45
N LYS A 687 4.20 5.10 -22.49
CA LYS A 687 5.31 5.52 -23.35
C LYS A 687 6.26 6.45 -22.59
N SER A 688 7.54 6.11 -22.65
CA SER A 688 8.59 6.96 -22.13
C SER A 688 9.33 7.68 -23.26
N LEU A 689 9.59 8.96 -23.07
CA LEU A 689 10.19 9.88 -24.04
C LEU A 689 11.34 10.66 -23.36
N LEU A 690 12.14 11.40 -24.14
CA LEU A 690 13.20 12.28 -23.64
C LEU A 690 14.17 11.59 -22.66
N LYS A 691 14.64 10.38 -23.02
CA LYS A 691 15.51 9.57 -22.14
C LYS A 691 14.88 9.32 -20.76
N ASN A 692 13.64 8.92 -20.74
CA ASN A 692 12.83 8.65 -19.53
C ASN A 692 12.52 9.89 -18.66
N ARG A 693 12.66 11.10 -19.18
CA ARG A 693 12.27 12.32 -18.47
C ARG A 693 10.78 12.63 -18.62
N LEU A 694 10.18 12.31 -19.76
CA LEU A 694 8.76 12.50 -20.02
C LEU A 694 8.08 11.15 -20.13
N THR A 695 7.01 10.95 -19.38
CA THR A 695 6.18 9.74 -19.41
C THR A 695 4.74 10.11 -19.74
N LEU A 696 4.15 9.40 -20.70
CA LEU A 696 2.74 9.48 -21.05
C LEU A 696 2.10 8.14 -20.70
N THR A 697 0.95 8.19 -20.03
CA THR A 697 0.16 6.99 -19.68
C THR A 697 -1.28 7.22 -20.06
N LEU A 698 -1.90 6.23 -20.72
CA LEU A 698 -3.33 6.16 -20.97
C LEU A 698 -3.84 4.86 -20.32
N ASP A 699 -4.73 5.02 -19.35
CA ASP A 699 -5.37 3.92 -18.65
C ASP A 699 -6.88 3.96 -18.98
N VAL A 700 -7.46 2.80 -19.29
CA VAL A 700 -8.89 2.58 -19.43
C VAL A 700 -9.29 1.51 -18.45
N SER A 701 -9.97 1.91 -17.38
CA SER A 701 -10.49 0.99 -16.36
C SER A 701 -11.86 0.49 -16.80
N ASP A 702 -12.12 -0.78 -16.53
CA ASP A 702 -13.37 -1.48 -16.82
C ASP A 702 -13.92 -1.21 -18.25
N VAL A 703 -13.13 -1.63 -19.24
CA VAL A 703 -13.40 -1.40 -20.68
C VAL A 703 -14.82 -1.79 -21.10
N PHE A 704 -15.44 -2.76 -20.45
CA PHE A 704 -16.76 -3.30 -20.79
C PHE A 704 -17.89 -2.83 -19.87
N GLY A 705 -17.61 -2.01 -18.83
CA GLY A 705 -18.61 -1.53 -17.87
C GLY A 705 -19.25 -2.64 -17.03
N THR A 706 -18.51 -3.70 -16.72
CA THR A 706 -19.04 -4.90 -16.04
C THR A 706 -18.58 -5.02 -14.59
N GLY A 707 -17.95 -3.98 -14.03
CA GLY A 707 -17.32 -3.97 -12.70
C GLY A 707 -18.28 -3.80 -11.51
N ASN A 708 -19.59 -3.62 -11.74
CA ASN A 708 -20.57 -3.50 -10.67
C ASN A 708 -20.75 -4.82 -9.92
N GLN A 709 -20.91 -4.75 -8.59
CA GLN A 709 -21.11 -5.89 -7.72
C GLN A 709 -22.49 -5.92 -7.08
N HIS A 710 -23.04 -7.12 -6.92
CA HIS A 710 -24.26 -7.36 -6.18
C HIS A 710 -23.94 -8.16 -4.91
N ARG A 711 -24.35 -7.62 -3.75
CA ARG A 711 -24.04 -8.18 -2.44
C ARG A 711 -25.29 -8.34 -1.59
N THR A 712 -25.35 -9.40 -0.80
CA THR A 712 -26.38 -9.60 0.21
C THR A 712 -25.73 -9.68 1.58
N PHE A 713 -26.19 -8.85 2.52
CA PHE A 713 -25.78 -8.86 3.92
C PHE A 713 -26.84 -9.58 4.74
N TYR A 714 -26.41 -10.48 5.61
CA TYR A 714 -27.29 -11.24 6.50
C TYR A 714 -27.13 -10.76 7.94
N SER A 715 -28.24 -10.49 8.62
CA SER A 715 -28.29 -9.90 9.95
C SER A 715 -29.47 -10.50 10.74
N GLY A 716 -29.37 -11.79 11.11
CA GLY A 716 -30.45 -12.46 11.84
C GLY A 716 -31.74 -12.53 11.01
N VAL A 717 -32.77 -11.80 11.46
CA VAL A 717 -34.08 -11.70 10.78
C VAL A 717 -34.12 -10.66 9.66
N GLN A 718 -33.03 -9.95 9.43
CA GLN A 718 -32.93 -8.98 8.34
C GLN A 718 -31.96 -9.44 7.25
N ARG A 719 -32.21 -8.96 6.05
CA ARG A 719 -31.39 -9.19 4.86
C ARG A 719 -31.35 -7.94 4.03
N THR A 720 -30.15 -7.42 3.76
CA THR A 720 -29.96 -6.24 2.91
C THR A 720 -29.27 -6.66 1.61
N MET A 721 -29.90 -6.38 0.49
CA MET A 721 -29.34 -6.60 -0.86
C MET A 721 -28.91 -5.26 -1.43
N LEU A 722 -27.64 -5.17 -1.82
CA LEU A 722 -27.03 -3.98 -2.42
C LEU A 722 -26.67 -4.29 -3.87
N TYR A 723 -27.13 -3.45 -4.78
CA TYR A 723 -26.82 -3.46 -6.20
C TYR A 723 -26.12 -2.15 -6.56
N ASP A 724 -24.81 -2.22 -6.80
CA ASP A 724 -24.07 -1.06 -7.32
C ASP A 724 -24.47 -0.86 -8.79
N LEU A 725 -24.79 0.38 -9.17
CA LEU A 725 -25.19 0.80 -10.53
C LEU A 725 -24.29 1.92 -11.02
N ASN A 726 -23.05 1.94 -10.55
CA ASN A 726 -22.09 2.99 -10.87
C ASN A 726 -21.58 2.88 -12.30
N SER A 727 -21.24 4.02 -12.87
CA SER A 727 -20.38 4.08 -14.05
C SER A 727 -18.97 3.63 -13.67
N THR A 728 -18.60 2.42 -14.08
CA THR A 728 -17.32 1.79 -13.69
C THR A 728 -16.21 2.02 -14.71
N SER A 729 -16.56 2.39 -15.97
CA SER A 729 -15.58 2.70 -17.00
C SER A 729 -15.02 4.11 -16.83
N THR A 730 -13.69 4.21 -16.84
CA THR A 730 -12.98 5.49 -16.71
C THR A 730 -11.79 5.53 -17.65
N ILE A 731 -11.63 6.65 -18.36
CA ILE A 731 -10.44 6.94 -19.16
C ILE A 731 -9.58 7.94 -18.41
N THR A 732 -8.33 7.57 -18.15
CA THR A 732 -7.36 8.38 -17.41
C THR A 732 -6.13 8.65 -18.29
N PHE A 733 -5.77 9.91 -18.45
CA PHE A 733 -4.56 10.33 -19.12
C PHE A 733 -3.62 11.04 -18.16
N SER A 734 -2.35 10.60 -18.11
CA SER A 734 -1.32 11.16 -17.24
C SER A 734 -0.10 11.61 -18.02
N ILE A 735 0.42 12.77 -17.66
CA ILE A 735 1.69 13.33 -18.14
C ILE A 735 2.60 13.48 -16.93
N ARG A 736 3.82 12.94 -17.00
CA ARG A 736 4.80 13.09 -15.96
C ARG A 736 6.13 13.56 -16.52
N TYR A 737 6.67 14.61 -15.92
CA TYR A 737 7.97 15.16 -16.29
C TYR A 737 8.91 15.23 -15.09
N ARG A 738 10.16 14.82 -15.29
CA ARG A 738 11.14 14.77 -14.21
C ARG A 738 12.54 15.18 -14.65
N VAL A 739 13.26 15.80 -13.70
CA VAL A 739 14.63 16.25 -13.86
C VAL A 739 15.44 15.75 -12.67
N ASN A 740 16.57 15.09 -12.94
CA ASN A 740 17.51 14.61 -11.92
C ASN A 740 16.83 13.80 -10.79
N ALA A 741 15.87 12.93 -11.13
CA ALA A 741 15.07 12.23 -10.15
C ALA A 741 15.94 11.51 -9.10
N THR A 742 15.92 12.02 -7.88
CA THR A 742 16.59 11.43 -6.71
C THR A 742 15.55 11.06 -5.65
N ASN A 743 15.76 9.96 -4.95
CA ASN A 743 14.89 9.58 -3.83
C ASN A 743 15.33 10.29 -2.55
N SER A 744 14.38 10.73 -1.74
CA SER A 744 14.67 11.31 -0.42
C SER A 744 15.45 10.33 0.47
N LYS A 745 16.38 10.83 1.26
CA LYS A 745 17.13 10.09 2.29
C LYS A 745 16.39 9.99 3.63
N TYR A 746 15.21 10.55 3.74
CA TYR A 746 14.38 10.45 4.94
C TYR A 746 14.14 8.99 5.33
N LYS A 747 14.35 8.62 6.63
CA LYS A 747 14.29 7.24 7.13
C LYS A 747 13.28 7.00 8.26
N GLY A 748 12.38 7.94 8.55
CA GLY A 748 11.38 7.77 9.61
C GLY A 748 10.51 6.53 9.38
N THR A 749 10.37 5.66 10.38
CA THR A 749 9.54 4.45 10.34
C THR A 749 8.14 4.66 10.91
N GLY A 750 7.93 5.79 11.62
CA GLY A 750 6.64 6.20 12.20
C GLY A 750 6.26 5.45 13.46
N ALA A 751 5.34 6.04 14.24
CA ALA A 751 4.74 5.49 15.45
C ALA A 751 3.23 5.72 15.46
N GLY A 752 2.46 5.01 16.31
CA GLY A 752 1.02 5.22 16.51
C GLY A 752 0.13 4.91 15.32
N GLN A 753 0.53 4.01 14.42
CA GLN A 753 -0.20 3.78 13.18
C GLN A 753 -1.55 3.11 13.39
N SER A 754 -1.63 2.19 14.35
CA SER A 754 -2.89 1.53 14.70
C SER A 754 -3.96 2.55 15.09
N GLN A 755 -3.60 3.49 15.98
CA GLN A 755 -4.52 4.55 16.42
C GLN A 755 -4.87 5.52 15.30
N LYS A 756 -3.90 5.86 14.45
CA LYS A 756 -4.11 6.76 13.31
C LYS A 756 -5.11 6.19 12.29
N ASN A 757 -5.08 4.89 12.05
CA ASN A 757 -6.01 4.22 11.12
C ASN A 757 -7.44 4.11 11.68
N ARG A 758 -7.63 4.27 12.99
CA ARG A 758 -8.92 4.19 13.67
C ARG A 758 -9.66 5.53 13.78
N MET A 759 -8.99 6.65 13.45
CA MET A 759 -9.52 8.02 13.47
C MET A 759 -10.31 8.36 12.22
#